data_7e43440eb0e9e0c473ac385b9295bf36
#
_entry.id   7e43440eb0e9e0c473ac385b9295bf36
#
_cell.length_a   1.000
_cell.length_b   1.000
_cell.length_c   1.000
_cell.angle_alpha   90.00
_cell.angle_beta   90.00
_cell.angle_gamma   90.00
#
_symmetry.space_group_name_H-M   'P 1'
#
loop_
_entity.id
_entity.type
_entity.pdbx_description
1 polymer ?
#
loop_
_entity_poly.entity_id
_entity_poly.type
_entity_poly.pdbx_seq_one_letter_code
_entity_poly.pdbx_strand_id
1 'polypeptide(L)'
;MNKGFNWFYVVILIALGMLFYPMLSSSSTVKPIDEDTFFGLMQQGKIKEIKVYRDTHKADIFLTSEARKKTEDQKDIMLPFSQGANPDLELSYGDLKYLQERFHEIKKTNSEIKTVINFEDSGSAMKSTFISMAMWIGFSALLYYFLFRRMGGGGGSSSGMFNIGRSKAKLVSEKDAVITFKDVAGLEGAKEEVQEVVDFLKNAEKYTKLGGKIPKGVLLVGPPGTGKTLLAKAVAGEAKVPFFSLSGSDFVEMFVGVGASRVRDLFAQAKAKSPAIIFIDEIDAIGRARSKSNFSGANDERENTLNQLLTEMDGFGTDTNVIVMAATNRADILDKALLRAGRFDREIYVDLPEVHERKEIFEVHLKKIKLDPSVDKEFLAKQTPGFSGADIANLCNEAALIAARNRHESVTRQDFLDGGDRIIGGLEKKNTAIKPSEKRRVAIHEAGHATISWLTEHANPLLKVTIVPRGRSLGAAWYLPEERQLTTTEQLLDEMCATLGGRAAEQVVYNNISTGALSDLEKVTKRAQAMVTIYGLNDKIGNISYYDSSGQSEYNFGKPYSEHTAKTIDEEISKLIENQYQRAIRILTENKEKLEALADKLIEKEVIFKEDLEEIFGKRAWEPEVAETSKKEEQNPTPAENSAPPVTDIPEEEKPSENNELKDSQS
;
A
#
# COMPACT_ATOMS: atom_id res chain seq x y z
N MET A 1 -12.47 15.53 -38.47
CA MET A 1 -11.70 14.45 -37.82
C MET A 1 -11.79 13.19 -38.66
N ASN A 2 -10.85 13.01 -39.62
CA ASN A 2 -10.77 11.79 -40.43
C ASN A 2 -9.98 10.75 -39.63
N LYS A 3 -10.68 9.74 -39.11
CA LYS A 3 -10.02 8.52 -38.58
C LYS A 3 -9.46 7.76 -39.78
N GLY A 4 -8.16 7.90 -40.06
CA GLY A 4 -7.46 7.12 -41.06
C GLY A 4 -7.63 5.63 -40.72
N PHE A 5 -8.20 4.89 -41.67
CA PHE A 5 -8.37 3.46 -41.63
C PHE A 5 -6.99 2.79 -41.44
N ASN A 6 -6.78 2.13 -40.31
CA ASN A 6 -5.47 1.63 -39.94
C ASN A 6 -5.24 0.25 -40.60
N TRP A 7 -4.61 0.25 -41.77
CA TRP A 7 -4.26 -0.96 -42.55
C TRP A 7 -3.54 -2.04 -41.77
N PHE A 8 -2.96 -1.68 -40.64
CA PHE A 8 -2.31 -2.62 -39.72
C PHE A 8 -3.24 -3.72 -39.20
N TYR A 9 -4.48 -3.36 -38.86
CA TYR A 9 -5.47 -4.35 -38.40
C TYR A 9 -5.92 -5.29 -39.51
N VAL A 10 -5.94 -4.82 -40.74
CA VAL A 10 -6.27 -5.68 -41.90
C VAL A 10 -5.16 -6.70 -42.18
N VAL A 11 -3.89 -6.28 -42.06
CA VAL A 11 -2.74 -7.17 -42.23
C VAL A 11 -2.71 -8.22 -41.11
N ILE A 12 -3.00 -7.84 -39.85
CA ILE A 12 -3.11 -8.79 -38.73
C ILE A 12 -4.26 -9.78 -38.95
N LEU A 13 -5.40 -9.32 -39.43
CA LEU A 13 -6.58 -10.16 -39.67
C LEU A 13 -6.34 -11.15 -40.81
N ILE A 14 -5.63 -10.75 -41.87
CA ILE A 14 -5.19 -11.63 -42.94
C ILE A 14 -4.14 -12.64 -42.43
N ALA A 15 -3.18 -12.19 -41.62
CA ALA A 15 -2.17 -13.09 -41.02
C ALA A 15 -2.80 -14.12 -40.07
N LEU A 16 -3.75 -13.72 -39.23
CA LEU A 16 -4.54 -14.61 -38.37
C LEU A 16 -5.38 -15.56 -39.23
N GLY A 17 -6.04 -15.09 -40.29
CA GLY A 17 -6.79 -15.94 -41.21
C GLY A 17 -5.91 -16.98 -41.87
N MET A 18 -4.69 -16.61 -42.32
CA MET A 18 -3.72 -17.57 -42.87
C MET A 18 -3.16 -18.56 -41.86
N LEU A 19 -3.04 -18.16 -40.58
CA LEU A 19 -2.54 -19.02 -39.49
C LEU A 19 -3.59 -20.03 -39.06
N PHE A 20 -4.85 -19.68 -39.08
CA PHE A 20 -5.96 -20.55 -38.71
C PHE A 20 -6.51 -21.36 -39.88
N TYR A 21 -6.21 -21.00 -41.15
CA TYR A 21 -6.69 -21.69 -42.34
C TYR A 21 -6.28 -23.18 -42.39
N PRO A 22 -5.01 -23.60 -42.13
CA PRO A 22 -4.65 -25.02 -42.11
C PRO A 22 -5.33 -25.79 -40.97
N MET A 23 -5.59 -25.12 -39.84
CA MET A 23 -6.26 -25.73 -38.69
C MET A 23 -7.77 -25.96 -38.94
N LEU A 24 -8.40 -25.07 -39.72
CA LEU A 24 -9.78 -25.24 -40.15
C LEU A 24 -9.94 -26.21 -41.32
N SER A 25 -8.91 -26.36 -42.19
CA SER A 25 -8.95 -27.22 -43.35
C SER A 25 -8.58 -28.68 -43.06
N SER A 26 -7.97 -28.99 -41.91
CA SER A 26 -7.50 -30.33 -41.54
C SER A 26 -8.51 -31.18 -40.77
N SER A 27 -9.74 -30.75 -40.57
CA SER A 27 -10.73 -31.48 -39.76
C SER A 27 -11.86 -32.15 -40.57
N SER A 28 -11.66 -32.50 -41.86
CA SER A 28 -12.55 -33.44 -42.52
C SER A 28 -12.06 -34.86 -42.18
N THR A 29 -12.61 -35.49 -41.17
CA THR A 29 -12.42 -36.89 -40.84
C THR A 29 -13.10 -37.74 -41.92
N VAL A 30 -12.32 -38.14 -42.93
CA VAL A 30 -12.74 -39.17 -43.92
C VAL A 30 -13.03 -40.45 -43.14
N LYS A 31 -14.20 -41.06 -43.32
CA LYS A 31 -14.55 -42.31 -42.60
C LYS A 31 -13.71 -43.46 -43.15
N PRO A 32 -12.91 -44.14 -42.31
CA PRO A 32 -12.24 -45.34 -42.72
C PRO A 32 -13.24 -46.49 -42.93
N ILE A 33 -13.05 -47.26 -43.99
CA ILE A 33 -13.84 -48.46 -44.25
C ILE A 33 -12.94 -49.73 -44.37
N ASP A 34 -13.52 -50.86 -44.08
CA ASP A 34 -12.88 -52.16 -44.25
C ASP A 34 -13.00 -52.69 -45.71
N GLU A 35 -12.17 -53.65 -46.06
CA GLU A 35 -12.13 -54.21 -47.42
C GLU A 35 -13.47 -54.82 -47.82
N ASP A 36 -14.20 -55.47 -46.91
CA ASP A 36 -15.48 -56.12 -47.22
C ASP A 36 -16.56 -55.06 -47.57
N THR A 37 -16.63 -54.01 -46.84
CA THR A 37 -17.54 -52.85 -47.11
C THR A 37 -17.18 -52.21 -48.45
N PHE A 38 -15.89 -52.05 -48.75
CA PHE A 38 -15.42 -51.52 -50.02
C PHE A 38 -15.86 -52.36 -51.20
N PHE A 39 -15.63 -53.66 -51.17
CA PHE A 39 -16.04 -54.56 -52.25
C PHE A 39 -17.57 -54.65 -52.39
N GLY A 40 -18.31 -54.56 -51.29
CA GLY A 40 -19.77 -54.52 -51.30
C GLY A 40 -20.30 -53.26 -52.00
N LEU A 41 -19.70 -52.09 -51.74
CA LEU A 41 -20.05 -50.83 -52.41
C LEU A 41 -19.69 -50.82 -53.90
N MET A 42 -18.60 -51.52 -54.24
CA MET A 42 -18.16 -51.68 -55.60
C MET A 42 -19.11 -52.61 -56.41
N GLN A 43 -19.54 -53.72 -55.85
CA GLN A 43 -20.53 -54.65 -56.49
C GLN A 43 -21.87 -53.96 -56.75
N GLN A 44 -22.24 -52.96 -55.88
CA GLN A 44 -23.46 -52.19 -56.02
C GLN A 44 -23.30 -51.02 -57.00
N GLY A 45 -22.14 -50.84 -57.65
CA GLY A 45 -21.89 -49.69 -58.58
C GLY A 45 -21.88 -48.32 -57.99
N LYS A 46 -21.69 -48.21 -56.67
CA LYS A 46 -21.77 -46.91 -55.89
C LYS A 46 -20.46 -46.13 -55.89
N ILE A 47 -19.35 -46.70 -56.39
CA ILE A 47 -18.04 -46.09 -56.43
C ILE A 47 -17.79 -45.50 -57.81
N LYS A 48 -17.46 -44.18 -57.89
CA LYS A 48 -17.15 -43.47 -59.11
C LYS A 48 -15.66 -43.63 -59.47
N GLU A 49 -14.76 -43.31 -58.51
CA GLU A 49 -13.31 -43.27 -58.70
C GLU A 49 -12.60 -43.76 -57.45
N ILE A 50 -11.46 -44.46 -57.63
CA ILE A 50 -10.60 -44.88 -56.53
C ILE A 50 -9.19 -44.43 -56.89
N LYS A 51 -8.57 -43.70 -55.95
CA LYS A 51 -7.16 -43.27 -56.06
C LYS A 51 -6.36 -44.11 -55.05
N VAL A 52 -5.47 -44.90 -55.53
CA VAL A 52 -4.65 -45.82 -54.72
C VAL A 52 -3.25 -45.27 -54.60
N TYR A 53 -2.82 -45.05 -53.38
CA TYR A 53 -1.46 -44.60 -53.03
C TYR A 53 -0.60 -45.82 -52.70
N ARG A 54 0.45 -46.01 -53.47
CA ARG A 54 1.30 -47.25 -53.37
C ARG A 54 2.21 -47.25 -52.15
N ASP A 55 2.62 -46.05 -51.73
CA ASP A 55 3.60 -45.82 -50.65
C ASP A 55 2.99 -45.80 -49.25
N THR A 56 1.70 -45.51 -49.12
CA THR A 56 1.01 -45.40 -47.82
C THR A 56 0.02 -46.52 -47.54
N HIS A 57 -0.19 -47.47 -48.50
CA HIS A 57 -1.18 -48.56 -48.42
C HIS A 57 -2.61 -48.06 -48.16
N LYS A 58 -2.94 -46.89 -48.70
CA LYS A 58 -4.25 -46.24 -48.57
C LYS A 58 -4.86 -46.00 -49.93
N ALA A 59 -6.19 -46.03 -49.97
CA ALA A 59 -6.95 -45.69 -51.17
C ALA A 59 -8.08 -44.75 -50.83
N ASP A 60 -8.15 -43.63 -51.55
CA ASP A 60 -9.21 -42.64 -51.48
C ASP A 60 -10.35 -43.07 -52.40
N ILE A 61 -11.57 -43.09 -51.86
CA ILE A 61 -12.75 -43.57 -52.58
C ILE A 61 -13.71 -42.41 -52.78
N PHE A 62 -14.11 -42.20 -54.02
CA PHE A 62 -15.09 -41.21 -54.44
C PHE A 62 -16.39 -41.91 -54.86
N LEU A 63 -17.49 -41.58 -54.15
CA LEU A 63 -18.81 -42.18 -54.42
C LEU A 63 -19.51 -41.48 -55.59
N THR A 64 -20.48 -42.20 -56.17
CA THR A 64 -21.37 -41.62 -57.20
C THR A 64 -22.32 -40.59 -56.55
N SER A 65 -22.80 -39.62 -57.34
CA SER A 65 -23.70 -38.58 -56.86
C SER A 65 -25.00 -39.09 -56.24
N GLU A 66 -25.46 -40.27 -56.64
CA GLU A 66 -26.65 -40.91 -56.07
C GLU A 66 -26.38 -41.61 -54.73
N ALA A 67 -25.20 -42.19 -54.55
CA ALA A 67 -24.75 -42.80 -53.32
C ALA A 67 -24.44 -41.74 -52.24
N ARG A 68 -23.92 -40.59 -52.66
CA ARG A 68 -23.61 -39.45 -51.78
C ARG A 68 -24.85 -38.85 -51.11
N LYS A 69 -25.95 -38.70 -51.87
CA LYS A 69 -27.22 -38.14 -51.35
C LYS A 69 -27.89 -38.98 -50.28
N LYS A 70 -27.64 -40.28 -50.22
CA LYS A 70 -28.19 -41.20 -49.17
C LYS A 70 -27.37 -41.16 -47.86
N THR A 71 -26.19 -40.56 -47.85
CA THR A 71 -25.29 -40.50 -46.69
C THR A 71 -25.37 -39.14 -45.99
N GLU A 72 -26.09 -38.15 -46.57
CA GLU A 72 -26.18 -36.75 -46.08
C GLU A 72 -27.19 -36.51 -44.94
N ASP A 73 -27.81 -37.54 -44.34
CA ASP A 73 -28.73 -37.39 -43.20
C ASP A 73 -28.02 -37.17 -41.84
N GLN A 74 -26.71 -36.85 -41.81
CA GLN A 74 -26.00 -36.39 -40.62
C GLN A 74 -25.31 -35.04 -40.90
N LYS A 75 -25.89 -34.00 -40.32
CA LYS A 75 -25.46 -32.59 -40.32
C LYS A 75 -23.98 -32.45 -39.95
N ASP A 76 -23.20 -31.90 -40.88
CA ASP A 76 -22.04 -31.07 -40.57
C ASP A 76 -22.01 -29.88 -41.52
N ILE A 77 -21.78 -28.70 -40.95
CA ILE A 77 -21.86 -27.37 -41.58
C ILE A 77 -20.74 -27.26 -42.62
N MET A 78 -21.06 -27.45 -43.90
CA MET A 78 -20.13 -27.24 -45.00
C MET A 78 -20.09 -25.80 -45.44
N LEU A 79 -18.89 -25.21 -45.44
CA LEU A 79 -18.63 -23.95 -46.11
C LEU A 79 -18.71 -24.10 -47.65
N PRO A 80 -19.26 -23.11 -48.39
CA PRO A 80 -19.70 -23.31 -49.80
C PRO A 80 -18.60 -23.43 -50.85
N PHE A 81 -17.32 -23.59 -50.48
CA PHE A 81 -16.20 -23.57 -51.45
C PHE A 81 -15.47 -24.96 -51.61
N SER A 82 -15.92 -26.05 -51.04
CA SER A 82 -15.22 -27.35 -51.06
C SER A 82 -15.92 -28.48 -51.85
N GLN A 83 -16.81 -28.17 -52.78
CA GLN A 83 -17.46 -29.19 -53.61
C GLN A 83 -16.46 -29.77 -54.61
N GLY A 84 -15.98 -31.01 -54.34
CA GLY A 84 -15.33 -31.86 -55.36
C GLY A 84 -13.88 -32.28 -55.11
N ALA A 85 -13.20 -31.79 -54.05
CA ALA A 85 -11.76 -32.02 -53.85
C ALA A 85 -11.39 -33.09 -52.81
N ASN A 86 -12.31 -33.44 -51.88
CA ASN A 86 -12.00 -34.38 -50.81
C ASN A 86 -12.60 -35.76 -51.04
N PRO A 87 -11.89 -36.89 -50.68
CA PRO A 87 -12.42 -38.24 -50.76
C PRO A 87 -13.61 -38.44 -49.83
N ASP A 88 -14.57 -39.27 -50.21
CA ASP A 88 -15.74 -39.57 -49.37
C ASP A 88 -15.44 -40.61 -48.30
N LEU A 89 -14.56 -41.61 -48.65
CA LEU A 89 -14.17 -42.72 -47.77
C LEU A 89 -12.68 -43.01 -47.96
N GLU A 90 -12.02 -43.53 -46.94
CA GLU A 90 -10.63 -44.00 -46.98
C GLU A 90 -10.56 -45.51 -46.70
N LEU A 91 -9.86 -46.25 -47.56
CA LEU A 91 -9.58 -47.67 -47.38
C LEU A 91 -8.09 -47.86 -47.09
N SER A 92 -7.76 -48.60 -46.02
CA SER A 92 -6.42 -49.13 -45.81
C SER A 92 -6.38 -50.56 -46.29
N TYR A 93 -5.54 -50.85 -47.26
CA TYR A 93 -5.45 -52.22 -47.88
C TYR A 93 -4.12 -52.90 -47.50
N GLY A 94 -4.17 -54.25 -47.38
CA GLY A 94 -3.00 -55.05 -47.01
C GLY A 94 -2.07 -55.30 -48.19
N ASP A 95 -2.56 -56.00 -49.25
CA ASP A 95 -1.78 -56.32 -50.44
C ASP A 95 -2.40 -55.70 -51.70
N LEU A 96 -1.60 -54.88 -52.39
CA LEU A 96 -2.00 -54.20 -53.61
C LEU A 96 -2.40 -55.20 -54.72
N LYS A 97 -1.72 -56.35 -54.81
CA LYS A 97 -1.98 -57.40 -55.81
C LYS A 97 -3.33 -58.07 -55.59
N TYR A 98 -3.64 -58.35 -54.32
CA TYR A 98 -4.94 -58.89 -53.93
C TYR A 98 -6.07 -57.91 -54.23
N LEU A 99 -5.89 -56.67 -53.95
CA LEU A 99 -6.86 -55.64 -54.24
C LEU A 99 -7.12 -55.53 -55.76
N GLN A 100 -6.06 -55.54 -56.57
CA GLN A 100 -6.17 -55.51 -58.06
C GLN A 100 -6.85 -56.74 -58.64
N GLU A 101 -6.50 -57.95 -58.20
CA GLU A 101 -7.10 -59.18 -58.64
C GLU A 101 -8.60 -59.21 -58.33
N ARG A 102 -8.97 -58.90 -57.12
CA ARG A 102 -10.36 -58.86 -56.66
C ARG A 102 -11.18 -57.78 -57.38
N PHE A 103 -10.59 -56.60 -57.63
CA PHE A 103 -11.21 -55.55 -58.42
C PHE A 103 -11.50 -56.02 -59.86
N HIS A 104 -10.55 -56.71 -60.53
CA HIS A 104 -10.72 -57.22 -61.87
C HIS A 104 -11.77 -58.39 -61.93
N GLU A 105 -11.85 -59.23 -60.92
CA GLU A 105 -12.85 -60.29 -60.79
C GLU A 105 -14.26 -59.68 -60.69
N ILE A 106 -14.48 -58.67 -59.85
CA ILE A 106 -15.78 -58.02 -59.71
C ILE A 106 -16.19 -57.32 -61.01
N LYS A 107 -15.25 -56.64 -61.67
CA LYS A 107 -15.50 -55.95 -62.95
C LYS A 107 -15.80 -56.89 -64.08
N LYS A 108 -15.26 -58.12 -64.09
CA LYS A 108 -15.58 -59.19 -65.07
C LYS A 108 -16.98 -59.73 -64.81
N THR A 109 -17.40 -59.84 -63.59
CA THR A 109 -18.68 -60.45 -63.21
C THR A 109 -19.84 -59.50 -63.46
N ASN A 110 -19.59 -58.17 -63.39
CA ASN A 110 -20.60 -57.11 -63.57
C ASN A 110 -20.07 -56.05 -64.50
N SER A 111 -20.38 -56.15 -65.82
CA SER A 111 -19.87 -55.24 -66.88
C SER A 111 -20.47 -53.80 -66.85
N GLU A 112 -21.45 -53.52 -66.00
CA GLU A 112 -22.05 -52.21 -65.85
C GLU A 112 -21.25 -51.27 -64.92
N ILE A 113 -20.23 -51.75 -64.17
CA ILE A 113 -19.43 -51.02 -63.24
C ILE A 113 -18.44 -50.12 -63.98
N LYS A 114 -18.68 -48.76 -63.95
CA LYS A 114 -17.84 -47.75 -64.60
C LYS A 114 -16.78 -47.16 -63.66
N THR A 115 -16.41 -47.84 -62.59
CA THR A 115 -15.42 -47.34 -61.62
C THR A 115 -14.01 -47.31 -62.22
N VAL A 116 -13.30 -46.18 -62.05
CA VAL A 116 -11.92 -45.96 -62.51
C VAL A 116 -10.97 -46.08 -61.32
N ILE A 117 -9.88 -46.85 -61.50
CA ILE A 117 -8.79 -46.89 -60.53
C ILE A 117 -7.62 -46.07 -61.09
N ASN A 118 -7.15 -45.12 -60.31
CA ASN A 118 -5.96 -44.35 -60.58
C ASN A 118 -4.90 -44.70 -59.53
N PHE A 119 -3.67 -44.95 -59.97
CA PHE A 119 -2.53 -45.15 -59.09
C PHE A 119 -1.71 -43.89 -59.07
N GLU A 120 -1.54 -43.35 -57.89
CA GLU A 120 -0.75 -42.14 -57.66
C GLU A 120 0.34 -42.44 -56.63
N ASP A 121 1.50 -41.79 -56.79
CA ASP A 121 2.52 -41.77 -55.71
C ASP A 121 2.34 -40.51 -54.90
N SER A 122 2.50 -40.56 -53.54
CA SER A 122 2.23 -39.44 -52.66
C SER A 122 3.18 -38.24 -52.81
N GLY A 123 4.06 -38.25 -53.79
CA GLY A 123 5.00 -37.19 -54.12
C GLY A 123 4.38 -35.80 -54.37
N SER A 124 3.06 -35.70 -54.50
CA SER A 124 2.33 -34.43 -54.60
C SER A 124 2.24 -33.71 -53.25
N ALA A 125 2.23 -34.43 -52.13
CA ALA A 125 2.18 -33.85 -50.77
C ALA A 125 3.47 -33.12 -50.41
N MET A 126 4.63 -33.59 -50.88
CA MET A 126 5.91 -32.90 -50.68
C MET A 126 6.00 -31.60 -51.42
N LYS A 127 5.47 -31.49 -52.65
CA LYS A 127 5.43 -30.26 -53.45
C LYS A 127 4.53 -29.19 -52.80
N SER A 128 3.38 -29.58 -52.23
CA SER A 128 2.47 -28.66 -51.56
C SER A 128 3.10 -28.11 -50.23
N THR A 129 3.83 -28.99 -49.51
CA THR A 129 4.57 -28.61 -48.30
C THR A 129 5.71 -27.63 -48.60
N PHE A 130 6.47 -27.85 -49.71
CA PHE A 130 7.51 -26.92 -50.12
C PHE A 130 6.94 -25.58 -50.58
N ILE A 131 5.83 -25.55 -51.29
CA ILE A 131 5.17 -24.31 -51.70
C ILE A 131 4.64 -23.53 -50.48
N SER A 132 4.03 -24.20 -49.52
CA SER A 132 3.57 -23.55 -48.30
C SER A 132 4.73 -22.99 -47.46
N MET A 133 5.83 -23.72 -47.34
CA MET A 133 7.05 -23.31 -46.64
C MET A 133 7.70 -22.10 -47.34
N ALA A 134 7.78 -22.10 -48.68
CA ALA A 134 8.27 -20.96 -49.47
C ALA A 134 7.38 -19.71 -49.32
N MET A 135 6.05 -19.87 -49.25
CA MET A 135 5.12 -18.78 -48.96
C MET A 135 5.31 -18.23 -47.58
N TRP A 136 5.53 -19.07 -46.56
CA TRP A 136 5.82 -18.63 -45.16
C TRP A 136 7.13 -17.86 -45.06
N ILE A 137 8.18 -18.31 -45.75
CA ILE A 137 9.47 -17.61 -45.79
C ILE A 137 9.32 -16.25 -46.47
N GLY A 138 8.61 -16.24 -47.63
CA GLY A 138 8.32 -15.00 -48.37
C GLY A 138 7.50 -14.01 -47.55
N PHE A 139 6.48 -14.48 -46.86
CA PHE A 139 5.66 -13.64 -45.96
C PHE A 139 6.46 -13.09 -44.78
N SER A 140 7.28 -13.94 -44.13
CA SER A 140 8.14 -13.53 -43.03
C SER A 140 9.18 -12.51 -43.47
N ALA A 141 9.76 -12.66 -44.65
CA ALA A 141 10.69 -11.70 -45.23
C ALA A 141 10.01 -10.36 -45.57
N LEU A 142 8.77 -10.42 -46.08
CA LEU A 142 7.96 -9.24 -46.41
C LEU A 142 7.50 -8.52 -45.12
N LEU A 143 7.13 -9.23 -44.10
CA LEU A 143 6.80 -8.70 -42.78
C LEU A 143 8.03 -8.05 -42.11
N TYR A 144 9.18 -8.74 -42.18
CA TYR A 144 10.47 -8.22 -41.71
C TYR A 144 10.85 -6.94 -42.46
N TYR A 145 10.76 -6.92 -43.81
CA TYR A 145 11.02 -5.76 -44.64
C TYR A 145 10.08 -4.58 -44.31
N PHE A 146 8.80 -4.86 -44.09
CA PHE A 146 7.80 -3.84 -43.75
C PHE A 146 8.01 -3.29 -42.33
N LEU A 147 8.34 -4.12 -41.35
CA LEU A 147 8.68 -3.70 -40.02
C LEU A 147 9.98 -2.87 -40.00
N PHE A 148 11.02 -3.32 -40.71
CA PHE A 148 12.30 -2.61 -40.80
C PHE A 148 12.18 -1.28 -41.58
N ARG A 149 11.44 -1.24 -42.68
CA ARG A 149 11.20 -0.03 -43.43
C ARG A 149 10.42 1.01 -42.63
N ARG A 150 9.52 0.57 -41.77
CA ARG A 150 8.77 1.45 -40.87
C ARG A 150 9.62 1.90 -39.67
N MET A 151 10.62 1.11 -39.25
CA MET A 151 11.60 1.46 -38.21
C MET A 151 12.79 2.28 -38.76
N GLY A 152 13.14 2.15 -40.03
CA GLY A 152 14.33 2.78 -40.62
C GLY A 152 14.08 4.05 -41.49
N GLY A 153 12.83 4.38 -41.80
CA GLY A 153 12.51 5.46 -42.70
C GLY A 153 11.73 6.61 -42.09
N GLY A 154 12.39 7.50 -41.36
CA GLY A 154 11.77 8.73 -40.87
C GLY A 154 12.44 9.18 -39.57
N GLY A 155 13.32 10.16 -39.65
CA GLY A 155 13.92 10.80 -38.47
C GLY A 155 12.84 11.36 -37.57
N GLY A 156 12.76 10.82 -36.36
CA GLY A 156 11.87 11.31 -35.30
C GLY A 156 11.14 10.18 -34.59
N SER A 157 11.68 9.80 -33.41
CA SER A 157 10.98 9.03 -32.37
C SER A 157 10.95 7.50 -32.50
N SER A 158 12.12 6.85 -32.52
CA SER A 158 12.25 5.41 -32.18
C SER A 158 12.36 5.17 -30.66
N SER A 159 11.62 5.95 -29.84
CA SER A 159 11.77 5.91 -28.38
C SER A 159 10.74 5.05 -27.64
N GLY A 160 9.83 4.36 -28.34
CA GLY A 160 8.72 3.66 -27.68
C GLY A 160 9.07 2.29 -27.07
N MET A 161 9.98 1.52 -27.69
CA MET A 161 10.24 0.12 -27.27
C MET A 161 11.53 -0.04 -26.46
N PHE A 162 12.45 0.93 -26.47
CA PHE A 162 13.67 0.94 -25.65
C PHE A 162 13.58 1.84 -24.41
N ASN A 163 12.43 2.46 -24.14
CA ASN A 163 12.24 3.36 -22.99
C ASN A 163 11.75 2.63 -21.71
N ILE A 164 11.63 1.31 -21.72
CA ILE A 164 11.11 0.55 -20.57
C ILE A 164 12.03 0.69 -19.33
N GLY A 165 13.31 0.92 -19.52
CA GLY A 165 14.30 1.07 -18.44
C GLY A 165 14.60 2.52 -18.03
N ARG A 166 14.00 3.55 -18.66
CA ARG A 166 14.24 4.93 -18.24
C ARG A 166 13.43 5.29 -17.02
N SER A 167 14.07 5.99 -16.10
CA SER A 167 13.43 6.53 -14.92
C SER A 167 12.30 7.48 -15.31
N LYS A 168 11.11 7.29 -14.71
CA LYS A 168 9.99 8.25 -14.78
C LYS A 168 10.11 9.33 -13.72
N ALA A 169 11.32 9.56 -13.19
CA ALA A 169 11.53 10.56 -12.16
C ALA A 169 10.94 11.89 -12.58
N LYS A 170 10.03 12.41 -11.78
CA LYS A 170 9.51 13.75 -11.96
C LYS A 170 10.60 14.72 -11.53
N LEU A 171 11.26 15.33 -12.49
CA LEU A 171 12.05 16.51 -12.20
C LEU A 171 11.06 17.61 -11.83
N VAL A 172 11.03 18.01 -10.57
CA VAL A 172 10.34 19.24 -10.15
C VAL A 172 11.19 20.38 -10.69
N SER A 173 10.74 20.99 -11.79
CA SER A 173 11.47 22.09 -12.43
C SER A 173 11.30 23.37 -11.59
N GLU A 174 12.23 24.30 -11.73
CA GLU A 174 12.21 25.62 -11.09
C GLU A 174 10.91 26.44 -11.31
N LYS A 175 10.03 25.98 -12.21
CA LYS A 175 8.74 26.63 -12.52
C LYS A 175 7.56 26.09 -11.69
N ASP A 176 7.73 24.95 -11.02
CA ASP A 176 6.75 24.47 -10.06
C ASP A 176 6.97 25.27 -8.76
N ALA A 177 5.90 25.74 -8.12
CA ALA A 177 5.96 26.61 -6.95
C ALA A 177 7.01 26.11 -5.93
N VAL A 178 8.08 26.91 -5.72
CA VAL A 178 9.19 26.55 -4.85
C VAL A 178 8.67 26.50 -3.42
N ILE A 179 8.48 25.30 -2.90
CA ILE A 179 8.12 25.06 -1.50
C ILE A 179 9.37 25.31 -0.65
N THR A 180 9.27 26.12 0.38
CA THR A 180 10.33 26.45 1.34
C THR A 180 9.92 26.09 2.76
N PHE A 181 10.81 26.23 3.73
CA PHE A 181 10.47 26.01 5.16
C PHE A 181 9.34 26.91 5.67
N LYS A 182 9.09 28.04 5.02
CA LYS A 182 7.96 28.93 5.35
C LYS A 182 6.60 28.32 5.02
N ASP A 183 6.57 27.36 4.10
CA ASP A 183 5.37 26.66 3.68
C ASP A 183 5.11 25.39 4.50
N VAL A 184 6.06 24.99 5.36
CA VAL A 184 5.98 23.86 6.28
C VAL A 184 5.69 24.40 7.67
N ALA A 185 4.49 24.18 8.18
CA ALA A 185 4.11 24.53 9.54
C ALA A 185 4.54 23.41 10.50
N GLY A 186 4.94 23.75 11.72
CA GLY A 186 5.45 22.82 12.72
C GLY A 186 6.75 22.14 12.31
N LEU A 187 7.03 20.96 12.86
CA LEU A 187 8.21 20.14 12.60
C LEU A 187 9.53 20.87 12.94
N GLU A 188 9.55 21.63 14.03
CA GLU A 188 10.71 22.48 14.36
C GLU A 188 11.98 21.66 14.53
N GLY A 189 11.95 20.57 15.28
CA GLY A 189 13.11 19.69 15.46
C GLY A 189 13.60 19.07 14.15
N ALA A 190 12.69 18.56 13.33
CA ALA A 190 13.05 17.99 12.03
C ALA A 190 13.60 19.06 11.07
N LYS A 191 13.07 20.30 11.11
CA LYS A 191 13.59 21.44 10.32
C LYS A 191 15.00 21.82 10.75
N GLU A 192 15.30 21.83 12.05
CA GLU A 192 16.63 22.11 12.57
C GLU A 192 17.65 21.07 12.07
N GLU A 193 17.30 19.79 12.15
CA GLU A 193 18.17 18.69 11.66
C GLU A 193 18.41 18.76 10.15
N VAL A 194 17.36 19.01 9.35
CA VAL A 194 17.53 19.12 7.88
C VAL A 194 18.18 20.44 7.45
N GLN A 195 18.21 21.46 8.32
CA GLN A 195 18.89 22.73 8.03
C GLN A 195 20.40 22.52 7.81
N GLU A 196 21.03 21.56 8.52
CA GLU A 196 22.42 21.19 8.26
C GLU A 196 22.62 20.66 6.84
N VAL A 197 21.63 19.90 6.32
CA VAL A 197 21.64 19.39 4.94
C VAL A 197 21.54 20.53 3.93
N VAL A 198 20.68 21.51 4.20
CA VAL A 198 20.55 22.72 3.37
C VAL A 198 21.83 23.53 3.35
N ASP A 199 22.41 23.77 4.52
CA ASP A 199 23.66 24.55 4.65
C ASP A 199 24.81 23.87 3.95
N PHE A 200 24.85 22.55 4.03
CA PHE A 200 25.83 21.76 3.29
C PHE A 200 25.66 21.90 1.78
N LEU A 201 24.44 21.74 1.24
CA LEU A 201 24.18 21.88 -0.20
C LEU A 201 24.51 23.28 -0.72
N LYS A 202 24.34 24.31 0.13
CA LYS A 202 24.71 25.70 -0.18
C LYS A 202 26.22 25.96 -0.11
N ASN A 203 26.94 25.34 0.85
CA ASN A 203 28.33 25.66 1.18
C ASN A 203 29.17 24.41 1.51
N ALA A 204 29.23 23.44 0.59
CA ALA A 204 29.94 22.18 0.79
C ALA A 204 31.44 22.36 1.18
N GLU A 205 32.11 23.37 0.63
CA GLU A 205 33.54 23.62 0.90
C GLU A 205 33.84 23.97 2.37
N LYS A 206 32.91 24.59 3.09
CA LYS A 206 33.08 24.94 4.51
C LYS A 206 33.29 23.69 5.37
N TYR A 207 32.55 22.63 5.07
CA TYR A 207 32.58 21.39 5.84
C TYR A 207 33.76 20.49 5.44
N THR A 208 34.06 20.41 4.15
CA THR A 208 35.19 19.57 3.65
C THR A 208 36.54 20.11 4.08
N LYS A 209 36.72 21.44 4.19
CA LYS A 209 37.95 22.07 4.70
C LYS A 209 38.28 21.71 6.15
N LEU A 210 37.27 21.40 6.95
CA LEU A 210 37.41 20.97 8.35
C LEU A 210 37.51 19.44 8.51
N GLY A 211 37.54 18.68 7.40
CA GLY A 211 37.57 17.22 7.42
C GLY A 211 36.22 16.55 7.72
N GLY A 212 35.15 17.32 7.76
CA GLY A 212 33.79 16.81 7.94
C GLY A 212 33.36 15.95 6.76
N LYS A 213 32.77 14.78 7.02
CA LYS A 213 32.16 13.92 6.00
C LYS A 213 30.69 14.30 5.86
N ILE A 214 30.26 14.42 4.63
CA ILE A 214 28.90 14.75 4.24
C ILE A 214 28.00 13.54 4.50
N PRO A 215 26.82 13.67 5.09
CA PRO A 215 25.83 12.61 5.08
C PRO A 215 25.40 12.35 3.63
N LYS A 216 25.59 11.09 3.17
CA LYS A 216 25.18 10.69 1.82
C LYS A 216 23.68 10.49 1.70
N GLY A 217 23.06 10.09 2.80
CA GLY A 217 21.64 9.79 2.83
C GLY A 217 20.95 10.19 4.12
N VAL A 218 19.73 10.67 3.99
CA VAL A 218 18.85 11.06 5.09
C VAL A 218 17.56 10.26 4.98
N LEU A 219 17.20 9.56 6.05
CA LEU A 219 15.95 8.80 6.15
C LEU A 219 14.95 9.57 7.01
N LEU A 220 13.81 9.95 6.43
CA LEU A 220 12.69 10.56 7.15
C LEU A 220 11.75 9.44 7.62
N VAL A 221 11.61 9.29 8.93
CA VAL A 221 10.82 8.24 9.57
C VAL A 221 9.65 8.87 10.31
N GLY A 222 8.45 8.29 10.21
CA GLY A 222 7.31 8.75 11.01
C GLY A 222 5.97 8.29 10.47
N PRO A 223 4.87 8.56 11.18
CA PRO A 223 3.53 8.19 10.77
C PRO A 223 3.11 8.77 9.42
N PRO A 224 2.13 8.18 8.71
CA PRO A 224 1.63 8.74 7.46
C PRO A 224 0.99 10.11 7.70
N GLY A 225 1.10 11.00 6.71
CA GLY A 225 0.47 12.33 6.76
C GLY A 225 1.22 13.40 7.57
N THR A 226 2.37 13.09 8.18
CA THR A 226 3.15 14.04 9.00
C THR A 226 3.96 15.05 8.20
N GLY A 227 3.97 14.95 6.85
CA GLY A 227 4.62 15.96 6.01
C GLY A 227 6.02 15.61 5.51
N LYS A 228 6.47 14.35 5.63
CA LYS A 228 7.82 13.89 5.19
C LYS A 228 8.16 14.30 3.76
N THR A 229 7.27 14.04 2.81
CA THR A 229 7.44 14.43 1.39
C THR A 229 7.46 15.95 1.22
N LEU A 230 6.66 16.68 2.02
CA LEU A 230 6.63 18.15 2.01
C LEU A 230 7.95 18.74 2.53
N LEU A 231 8.46 18.20 3.62
CA LEU A 231 9.75 18.57 4.21
C LEU A 231 10.91 18.36 3.23
N ALA A 232 10.96 17.19 2.57
CA ALA A 232 11.99 16.91 1.56
C ALA A 232 11.96 17.92 0.39
N LYS A 233 10.77 18.30 -0.07
CA LYS A 233 10.61 19.35 -1.09
C LYS A 233 11.07 20.72 -0.58
N ALA A 234 10.76 21.03 0.69
CA ALA A 234 11.17 22.30 1.29
C ALA A 234 12.69 22.39 1.44
N VAL A 235 13.37 21.31 1.78
CA VAL A 235 14.84 21.23 1.80
C VAL A 235 15.42 21.58 0.42
N ALA A 236 14.88 21.01 -0.64
CA ALA A 236 15.35 21.29 -2.00
C ALA A 236 15.09 22.74 -2.42
N GLY A 237 13.92 23.27 -2.09
CA GLY A 237 13.56 24.66 -2.37
C GLY A 237 14.40 25.66 -1.58
N GLU A 238 14.67 25.38 -0.31
CA GLU A 238 15.52 26.20 0.54
C GLU A 238 16.98 26.16 0.08
N ALA A 239 17.47 24.99 -0.34
CA ALA A 239 18.82 24.84 -0.90
C ALA A 239 18.92 25.34 -2.36
N LYS A 240 17.78 25.55 -3.05
CA LYS A 240 17.71 25.93 -4.47
C LYS A 240 18.40 24.93 -5.39
N VAL A 241 18.22 23.65 -5.14
CA VAL A 241 18.80 22.56 -5.92
C VAL A 241 17.74 21.75 -6.65
N PRO A 242 18.07 21.08 -7.77
CA PRO A 242 17.17 20.17 -8.47
C PRO A 242 16.68 19.04 -7.56
N PHE A 243 15.37 18.74 -7.65
CA PHE A 243 14.71 17.70 -6.87
C PHE A 243 14.17 16.60 -7.78
N PHE A 244 14.71 15.38 -7.62
CA PHE A 244 14.29 14.19 -8.35
C PHE A 244 13.45 13.32 -7.42
N SER A 245 12.17 13.18 -7.69
CA SER A 245 11.26 12.41 -6.84
C SER A 245 10.75 11.16 -7.53
N LEU A 246 10.86 10.02 -6.85
CA LEU A 246 10.24 8.74 -7.20
C LEU A 246 9.60 8.09 -5.96
N SER A 247 8.58 7.24 -6.20
CA SER A 247 8.10 6.31 -5.17
C SER A 247 8.91 5.01 -5.21
N GLY A 248 9.15 4.39 -4.06
CA GLY A 248 9.73 3.04 -3.98
C GLY A 248 8.96 2.02 -4.81
N SER A 249 7.64 2.17 -4.91
CA SER A 249 6.78 1.34 -5.76
C SER A 249 7.08 1.46 -7.27
N ASP A 250 7.59 2.60 -7.73
CA ASP A 250 7.95 2.81 -9.15
C ASP A 250 9.14 1.95 -9.60
N PHE A 251 9.92 1.43 -8.64
CA PHE A 251 11.03 0.52 -8.93
C PHE A 251 10.61 -0.94 -8.99
N VAL A 252 9.43 -1.28 -8.46
CA VAL A 252 8.92 -2.66 -8.44
C VAL A 252 8.17 -2.92 -9.74
N GLU A 253 8.79 -3.68 -10.64
CA GLU A 253 8.20 -4.07 -11.93
C GLU A 253 8.25 -5.59 -12.09
N MET A 254 7.40 -6.14 -12.97
CA MET A 254 7.37 -7.58 -13.25
C MET A 254 8.53 -8.06 -14.15
N PHE A 255 9.24 -7.13 -14.79
CA PHE A 255 10.33 -7.47 -15.71
C PHE A 255 11.68 -7.38 -15.03
N VAL A 256 12.47 -8.45 -15.12
CA VAL A 256 13.79 -8.55 -14.50
C VAL A 256 14.75 -7.47 -15.00
N GLY A 257 15.41 -6.77 -14.09
CA GLY A 257 16.44 -5.75 -14.37
C GLY A 257 15.91 -4.35 -14.66
N VAL A 258 14.58 -4.15 -14.79
CA VAL A 258 14.01 -2.82 -15.07
C VAL A 258 14.16 -1.90 -13.86
N GLY A 259 13.90 -2.38 -12.65
CA GLY A 259 14.07 -1.62 -11.41
C GLY A 259 15.50 -1.14 -11.23
N ALA A 260 16.47 -2.04 -11.36
CA ALA A 260 17.89 -1.72 -11.28
C ALA A 260 18.35 -0.72 -12.38
N SER A 261 17.77 -0.82 -13.59
CA SER A 261 18.05 0.13 -14.67
C SER A 261 17.53 1.53 -14.35
N ARG A 262 16.33 1.64 -13.76
CA ARG A 262 15.75 2.93 -13.32
C ARG A 262 16.57 3.59 -12.21
N VAL A 263 17.08 2.79 -11.27
CA VAL A 263 18.00 3.29 -10.24
C VAL A 263 19.22 3.91 -10.88
N ARG A 264 19.92 3.19 -11.77
CA ARG A 264 21.11 3.73 -12.47
C ARG A 264 20.82 5.02 -13.23
N ASP A 265 19.71 5.05 -13.97
CA ASP A 265 19.31 6.22 -14.77
C ASP A 265 19.01 7.43 -13.87
N LEU A 266 18.29 7.23 -12.76
CA LEU A 266 17.98 8.27 -11.77
C LEU A 266 19.26 8.88 -11.19
N PHE A 267 20.20 8.03 -10.75
CA PHE A 267 21.47 8.46 -10.18
C PHE A 267 22.35 9.16 -11.20
N ALA A 268 22.37 8.69 -12.45
CA ALA A 268 23.09 9.34 -13.54
C ALA A 268 22.54 10.74 -13.85
N GLN A 269 21.20 10.89 -13.88
CA GLN A 269 20.54 12.19 -14.08
C GLN A 269 20.85 13.17 -12.95
N ALA A 270 20.82 12.71 -11.70
CA ALA A 270 21.12 13.55 -10.54
C ALA A 270 22.59 13.98 -10.53
N LYS A 271 23.52 13.07 -10.82
CA LYS A 271 24.96 13.38 -10.95
C LYS A 271 25.22 14.45 -12.03
N ALA A 272 24.53 14.36 -13.16
CA ALA A 272 24.66 15.33 -14.25
C ALA A 272 24.15 16.75 -13.89
N LYS A 273 23.32 16.86 -12.84
CA LYS A 273 22.73 18.12 -12.36
C LYS A 273 23.14 18.47 -10.93
N SER A 274 24.28 17.94 -10.47
CA SER A 274 24.83 18.25 -9.15
C SER A 274 25.10 19.75 -9.00
N PRO A 275 24.81 20.38 -7.82
CA PRO A 275 24.23 19.78 -6.62
C PRO A 275 22.73 19.44 -6.78
N ALA A 276 22.28 18.30 -6.25
CA ALA A 276 20.91 17.82 -6.42
C ALA A 276 20.45 16.95 -5.24
N ILE A 277 19.11 16.82 -5.09
CA ILE A 277 18.50 15.89 -4.15
C ILE A 277 17.76 14.80 -4.92
N ILE A 278 18.00 13.54 -4.56
CA ILE A 278 17.19 12.39 -4.95
C ILE A 278 16.26 12.09 -3.77
N PHE A 279 14.97 12.03 -4.01
CA PHE A 279 13.98 11.68 -2.99
C PHE A 279 13.24 10.40 -3.38
N ILE A 280 13.26 9.42 -2.48
CA ILE A 280 12.59 8.13 -2.64
C ILE A 280 11.51 8.03 -1.57
N ASP A 281 10.25 8.21 -1.96
CA ASP A 281 9.12 8.02 -1.04
C ASP A 281 8.80 6.53 -0.90
N GLU A 282 8.27 6.13 0.27
CA GLU A 282 7.92 4.73 0.56
C GLU A 282 9.08 3.76 0.27
N ILE A 283 10.27 4.06 0.77
CA ILE A 283 11.48 3.24 0.53
C ILE A 283 11.31 1.79 0.98
N ASP A 284 10.42 1.51 1.93
CA ASP A 284 10.07 0.18 2.41
C ASP A 284 9.47 -0.72 1.32
N ALA A 285 8.96 -0.15 0.22
CA ALA A 285 8.53 -0.93 -0.94
C ALA A 285 9.68 -1.76 -1.55
N ILE A 286 10.92 -1.25 -1.55
CA ILE A 286 12.12 -1.93 -2.06
C ILE A 286 13.11 -2.33 -0.96
N GLY A 287 13.13 -1.58 0.14
CA GLY A 287 14.12 -1.68 1.21
C GLY A 287 13.82 -2.70 2.31
N ARG A 288 12.78 -3.51 2.18
CA ARG A 288 12.37 -4.48 3.20
C ARG A 288 13.42 -5.56 3.42
N ALA A 289 13.69 -5.90 4.68
CA ALA A 289 14.60 -6.98 5.06
C ALA A 289 14.21 -8.33 4.43
N ARG A 290 15.22 -9.17 4.16
CA ARG A 290 15.06 -10.48 3.51
C ARG A 290 14.16 -11.40 4.32
N SER A 291 13.10 -11.89 3.72
CA SER A 291 12.27 -12.95 4.30
C SER A 291 12.89 -14.31 3.98
N LYS A 292 12.97 -15.20 4.97
CA LYS A 292 13.45 -16.57 4.80
C LYS A 292 12.49 -17.50 4.02
N SER A 293 11.34 -17.01 3.58
CA SER A 293 10.38 -17.81 2.82
C SER A 293 10.72 -17.84 1.32
N ASN A 294 11.11 -19.00 0.83
CA ASN A 294 11.59 -19.29 -0.54
C ASN A 294 10.49 -19.31 -1.64
N PHE A 295 9.47 -18.49 -1.60
CA PHE A 295 8.43 -18.53 -2.63
C PHE A 295 8.08 -17.14 -3.15
N SER A 296 8.80 -16.67 -4.18
CA SER A 296 8.23 -15.86 -5.28
C SER A 296 9.32 -15.11 -6.05
N GLY A 297 9.40 -15.25 -7.37
CA GLY A 297 10.34 -14.50 -8.24
C GLY A 297 10.21 -12.96 -8.19
N ALA A 298 9.13 -12.44 -7.60
CA ALA A 298 8.97 -11.01 -7.33
C ALA A 298 9.91 -10.50 -6.22
N ASN A 299 10.36 -11.36 -5.31
CA ASN A 299 11.32 -10.98 -4.26
C ASN A 299 12.73 -10.80 -4.82
N ASP A 300 13.12 -11.61 -5.82
CA ASP A 300 14.45 -11.53 -6.44
C ASP A 300 14.66 -10.19 -7.16
N GLU A 301 13.61 -9.65 -7.82
CA GLU A 301 13.71 -8.37 -8.51
C GLU A 301 13.81 -7.19 -7.54
N ARG A 302 13.08 -7.24 -6.41
CA ARG A 302 13.20 -6.24 -5.35
C ARG A 302 14.62 -6.23 -4.75
N GLU A 303 15.16 -7.41 -4.50
CA GLU A 303 16.51 -7.57 -3.96
C GLU A 303 17.59 -7.06 -4.95
N ASN A 304 17.44 -7.36 -6.23
CA ASN A 304 18.30 -6.84 -7.28
C ASN A 304 18.26 -5.31 -7.34
N THR A 305 17.07 -4.73 -7.23
CA THR A 305 16.88 -3.27 -7.23
C THR A 305 17.48 -2.64 -5.98
N LEU A 306 17.27 -3.25 -4.80
CA LEU A 306 17.90 -2.81 -3.55
C LEU A 306 19.43 -2.85 -3.64
N ASN A 307 19.99 -3.96 -4.10
CA ASN A 307 21.45 -4.10 -4.26
C ASN A 307 22.01 -3.05 -5.23
N GLN A 308 21.27 -2.73 -6.30
CA GLN A 308 21.69 -1.66 -7.21
C GLN A 308 21.63 -0.29 -6.52
N LEU A 309 20.60 0.00 -5.72
CA LEU A 309 20.49 1.24 -4.94
C LEU A 309 21.68 1.38 -3.99
N LEU A 310 21.99 0.32 -3.24
CA LEU A 310 23.14 0.29 -2.33
C LEU A 310 24.45 0.54 -3.08
N THR A 311 24.63 -0.09 -4.25
CA THR A 311 25.82 0.08 -5.09
C THR A 311 25.95 1.51 -5.59
N GLU A 312 24.87 2.15 -6.04
CA GLU A 312 24.89 3.54 -6.49
C GLU A 312 25.19 4.51 -5.33
N MET A 313 24.66 4.26 -4.13
CA MET A 313 24.96 5.07 -2.93
C MET A 313 26.42 4.90 -2.49
N ASP A 314 26.95 3.68 -2.51
CA ASP A 314 28.37 3.42 -2.20
C ASP A 314 29.30 4.03 -3.26
N GLY A 315 28.87 4.05 -4.52
CA GLY A 315 29.59 4.62 -5.66
C GLY A 315 29.61 6.15 -5.72
N PHE A 316 28.97 6.86 -4.78
CA PHE A 316 29.16 8.28 -4.62
C PHE A 316 30.55 8.56 -4.02
N GLY A 317 31.46 9.12 -4.83
CA GLY A 317 32.70 9.70 -4.34
C GLY A 317 32.42 10.89 -3.42
N THR A 318 33.43 11.30 -2.68
CA THR A 318 33.39 12.49 -1.80
C THR A 318 33.12 13.80 -2.57
N ASP A 319 33.23 13.76 -3.90
CA ASP A 319 33.19 14.93 -4.78
C ASP A 319 31.81 15.17 -5.43
N THR A 320 30.84 14.28 -5.19
CA THR A 320 29.49 14.46 -5.75
C THR A 320 28.57 15.10 -4.72
N ASN A 321 28.14 16.35 -4.96
CA ASN A 321 27.20 17.08 -4.11
C ASN A 321 25.75 16.61 -4.38
N VAL A 322 25.49 15.31 -4.28
CA VAL A 322 24.16 14.72 -4.40
C VAL A 322 23.80 14.05 -3.08
N ILE A 323 22.65 14.42 -2.53
CA ILE A 323 22.11 13.82 -1.29
C ILE A 323 20.90 12.96 -1.64
N VAL A 324 20.85 11.75 -1.09
CA VAL A 324 19.68 10.87 -1.21
C VAL A 324 18.84 11.03 0.04
N MET A 325 17.62 11.50 -0.12
CA MET A 325 16.62 11.51 0.95
C MET A 325 15.63 10.38 0.71
N ALA A 326 15.21 9.68 1.74
CA ALA A 326 14.14 8.69 1.65
C ALA A 326 13.10 8.92 2.74
N ALA A 327 11.87 8.47 2.50
CA ALA A 327 10.82 8.50 3.50
C ALA A 327 10.22 7.11 3.69
N THR A 328 9.89 6.78 4.94
CA THR A 328 9.18 5.55 5.29
C THR A 328 8.24 5.78 6.47
N ASN A 329 7.17 5.01 6.53
CA ASN A 329 6.31 4.92 7.70
C ASN A 329 6.72 3.76 8.63
N ARG A 330 7.65 2.88 8.17
CA ARG A 330 8.03 1.65 8.86
C ARG A 330 9.54 1.43 8.76
N ALA A 331 10.31 2.10 9.59
CA ALA A 331 11.75 1.90 9.67
C ALA A 331 12.12 0.50 10.20
N ASP A 332 11.23 -0.10 11.02
CA ASP A 332 11.38 -1.43 11.63
C ASP A 332 11.58 -2.57 10.62
N ILE A 333 10.99 -2.45 9.43
CA ILE A 333 11.06 -3.50 8.40
C ILE A 333 12.22 -3.32 7.40
N LEU A 334 12.96 -2.21 7.48
CA LEU A 334 14.03 -1.93 6.54
C LEU A 334 15.24 -2.85 6.74
N ASP A 335 15.90 -3.18 5.63
CA ASP A 335 17.16 -3.91 5.67
C ASP A 335 18.25 -3.06 6.34
N LYS A 336 18.90 -3.61 7.36
CA LYS A 336 19.98 -2.96 8.11
C LYS A 336 21.14 -2.49 7.23
N ALA A 337 21.28 -3.06 6.03
CA ALA A 337 22.28 -2.61 5.07
C ALA A 337 22.03 -1.19 4.56
N LEU A 338 20.76 -0.73 4.53
CA LEU A 338 20.41 0.65 4.17
C LEU A 338 20.87 1.67 5.22
N LEU A 339 20.84 1.28 6.50
CA LEU A 339 21.11 2.15 7.66
C LEU A 339 22.60 2.19 8.04
N ARG A 340 23.50 1.61 7.20
CA ARG A 340 24.95 1.65 7.45
C ARG A 340 25.53 3.00 7.08
N ALA A 341 26.62 3.37 7.80
CA ALA A 341 27.39 4.57 7.50
C ALA A 341 27.79 4.65 6.01
N GLY A 342 27.57 5.82 5.40
CA GLY A 342 27.79 6.07 3.98
C GLY A 342 26.59 5.77 3.08
N ARG A 343 25.45 5.41 3.66
CA ARG A 343 24.15 5.21 2.99
C ARG A 343 23.12 6.12 3.65
N PHE A 344 22.07 5.62 4.30
CA PHE A 344 21.19 6.43 5.14
C PHE A 344 21.77 6.50 6.55
N ASP A 345 22.73 7.36 6.71
CA ASP A 345 23.51 7.52 7.95
C ASP A 345 22.88 8.53 8.92
N ARG A 346 21.83 9.22 8.51
CA ARG A 346 20.99 10.06 9.37
C ARG A 346 19.54 9.63 9.30
N GLU A 347 18.96 9.36 10.45
CA GLU A 347 17.52 9.13 10.63
C GLU A 347 16.92 10.35 11.29
N ILE A 348 15.92 10.96 10.64
CA ILE A 348 15.20 12.13 11.16
C ILE A 348 13.76 11.71 11.41
N TYR A 349 13.34 11.84 12.64
CA TYR A 349 11.99 11.49 13.05
C TYR A 349 11.03 12.64 12.80
N VAL A 350 9.94 12.34 12.09
CA VAL A 350 8.88 13.28 11.73
C VAL A 350 7.60 12.78 12.41
N ASP A 351 7.47 13.13 13.68
CA ASP A 351 6.39 12.64 14.54
C ASP A 351 5.06 13.36 14.27
N LEU A 352 4.01 12.96 14.99
CA LEU A 352 2.74 13.66 14.98
C LEU A 352 2.90 15.05 15.62
N PRO A 353 2.24 16.08 15.08
CA PRO A 353 2.44 17.45 15.57
C PRO A 353 1.84 17.65 16.96
N GLU A 354 2.55 18.38 17.82
CA GLU A 354 2.08 18.84 19.12
C GLU A 354 1.00 19.94 18.98
N VAL A 355 0.37 20.34 20.08
CA VAL A 355 -0.74 21.33 20.07
C VAL A 355 -0.34 22.63 19.39
N HIS A 356 0.84 23.16 19.69
CA HIS A 356 1.31 24.42 19.09
C HIS A 356 1.58 24.28 17.59
N GLU A 357 2.17 23.15 17.16
CA GLU A 357 2.41 22.85 15.75
C GLU A 357 1.10 22.63 14.99
N ARG A 358 0.11 21.94 15.61
CA ARG A 358 -1.23 21.80 15.01
C ARG A 358 -1.89 23.14 14.77
N LYS A 359 -1.75 24.09 15.71
CA LYS A 359 -2.25 25.46 15.53
C LYS A 359 -1.64 26.14 14.30
N GLU A 360 -0.32 26.01 14.11
CA GLU A 360 0.36 26.52 12.90
C GLU A 360 -0.12 25.85 11.62
N ILE A 361 -0.30 24.52 11.66
CA ILE A 361 -0.83 23.75 10.53
C ILE A 361 -2.25 24.22 10.18
N PHE A 362 -3.11 24.42 11.18
CA PHE A 362 -4.43 25.03 10.97
C PHE A 362 -4.30 26.42 10.32
N GLU A 363 -3.37 27.25 10.74
CA GLU A 363 -3.15 28.58 10.15
C GLU A 363 -2.85 28.51 8.66
N VAL A 364 -2.05 27.53 8.24
CA VAL A 364 -1.74 27.34 6.82
C VAL A 364 -2.97 26.90 6.03
N HIS A 365 -3.71 25.89 6.52
CA HIS A 365 -4.86 25.33 5.80
C HIS A 365 -6.09 26.25 5.81
N LEU A 366 -6.27 27.05 6.86
CA LEU A 366 -7.38 27.96 7.00
C LEU A 366 -7.24 29.25 6.18
N LYS A 367 -6.04 29.61 5.69
CA LYS A 367 -5.80 30.81 4.87
C LYS A 367 -6.74 30.95 3.66
N LYS A 368 -7.19 29.83 3.09
CA LYS A 368 -8.03 29.79 1.89
C LYS A 368 -9.52 29.65 2.19
N ILE A 369 -9.90 29.54 3.47
CA ILE A 369 -11.27 29.27 3.91
C ILE A 369 -11.85 30.53 4.52
N LYS A 370 -13.09 30.86 4.14
CA LYS A 370 -13.83 31.97 4.76
C LYS A 370 -14.38 31.52 6.12
N LEU A 371 -13.76 32.00 7.19
CA LEU A 371 -14.07 31.61 8.56
C LEU A 371 -15.09 32.57 9.20
N ASP A 372 -15.92 32.01 10.06
CA ASP A 372 -16.74 32.75 10.99
C ASP A 372 -15.88 33.24 12.19
N PRO A 373 -16.18 34.40 12.82
CA PRO A 373 -15.46 34.89 14.01
C PRO A 373 -15.48 33.93 15.21
N SER A 374 -16.41 32.99 15.26
CA SER A 374 -16.49 31.95 16.32
C SER A 374 -15.40 30.89 16.26
N VAL A 375 -14.61 30.84 15.15
CA VAL A 375 -13.58 29.81 14.95
C VAL A 375 -12.29 30.24 15.63
N ASP A 376 -11.98 29.58 16.72
CA ASP A 376 -10.70 29.70 17.41
C ASP A 376 -9.75 28.56 17.01
N LYS A 377 -8.57 28.92 16.46
CA LYS A 377 -7.55 27.99 16.00
C LYS A 377 -6.92 27.21 17.15
N GLU A 378 -6.77 27.83 18.31
CA GLU A 378 -6.24 27.17 19.50
C GLU A 378 -7.21 26.10 20.00
N PHE A 379 -8.49 26.44 20.01
CA PHE A 379 -9.54 25.46 20.29
C PHE A 379 -9.48 24.28 19.32
N LEU A 380 -9.39 24.52 18.00
CA LEU A 380 -9.29 23.45 17.01
C LEU A 380 -8.07 22.56 17.22
N ALA A 381 -6.90 23.15 17.52
CA ALA A 381 -5.69 22.41 17.82
C ALA A 381 -5.83 21.51 19.06
N LYS A 382 -6.49 22.01 20.10
CA LYS A 382 -6.80 21.23 21.32
C LYS A 382 -7.80 20.08 21.05
N GLN A 383 -8.71 20.27 20.08
CA GLN A 383 -9.76 19.30 19.73
C GLN A 383 -9.27 18.17 18.80
N THR A 384 -8.05 18.24 18.30
CA THR A 384 -7.49 17.31 17.32
C THR A 384 -6.20 16.61 17.80
N PRO A 385 -6.19 16.01 19.02
CA PRO A 385 -5.02 15.29 19.48
C PRO A 385 -4.77 14.10 18.58
N GLY A 386 -3.48 13.85 18.27
CA GLY A 386 -3.07 12.73 17.42
C GLY A 386 -3.36 12.91 15.92
N PHE A 387 -3.88 14.05 15.49
CA PHE A 387 -4.06 14.33 14.06
C PHE A 387 -2.72 14.68 13.41
N SER A 388 -2.48 14.07 12.25
CA SER A 388 -1.40 14.46 11.36
C SER A 388 -1.74 15.74 10.58
N GLY A 389 -0.76 16.33 9.91
CA GLY A 389 -1.00 17.48 9.03
C GLY A 389 -2.00 17.17 7.91
N ALA A 390 -2.01 15.93 7.40
CA ALA A 390 -2.98 15.50 6.39
C ALA A 390 -4.39 15.38 6.96
N ASP A 391 -4.54 14.91 8.21
CA ASP A 391 -5.85 14.83 8.89
C ASP A 391 -6.42 16.22 9.14
N ILE A 392 -5.57 17.17 9.54
CA ILE A 392 -5.97 18.59 9.72
C ILE A 392 -6.42 19.20 8.39
N ALA A 393 -5.67 18.95 7.31
CA ALA A 393 -6.06 19.42 5.97
C ALA A 393 -7.41 18.84 5.55
N ASN A 394 -7.62 17.54 5.80
CA ASN A 394 -8.89 16.87 5.54
C ASN A 394 -10.03 17.44 6.39
N LEU A 395 -9.78 17.72 7.68
CA LEU A 395 -10.76 18.36 8.57
C LEU A 395 -11.17 19.74 8.07
N CYS A 396 -10.21 20.56 7.66
CA CYS A 396 -10.49 21.88 7.09
C CYS A 396 -11.35 21.79 5.83
N ASN A 397 -11.06 20.83 4.95
CA ASN A 397 -11.86 20.58 3.75
C ASN A 397 -13.25 20.06 4.08
N GLU A 398 -13.37 19.11 5.01
CA GLU A 398 -14.66 18.52 5.40
C GLU A 398 -15.57 19.54 6.07
N ALA A 399 -15.02 20.41 6.95
CA ALA A 399 -15.76 21.50 7.57
C ALA A 399 -16.31 22.48 6.50
N ALA A 400 -15.50 22.82 5.50
CA ALA A 400 -15.95 23.66 4.39
C ALA A 400 -17.08 23.01 3.56
N LEU A 401 -17.00 21.68 3.33
CA LEU A 401 -18.04 20.94 2.63
C LEU A 401 -19.36 20.86 3.43
N ILE A 402 -19.26 20.74 4.76
CA ILE A 402 -20.41 20.76 5.68
C ILE A 402 -21.06 22.15 5.67
N ALA A 403 -20.28 23.21 5.82
CA ALA A 403 -20.78 24.58 5.75
C ALA A 403 -21.50 24.87 4.43
N ALA A 404 -20.93 24.45 3.31
CA ALA A 404 -21.56 24.59 2.00
C ALA A 404 -22.88 23.80 1.88
N ARG A 405 -22.95 22.58 2.45
CA ARG A 405 -24.17 21.76 2.49
C ARG A 405 -25.27 22.42 3.32
N ASN A 406 -24.89 23.01 4.45
CA ASN A 406 -25.77 23.71 5.36
C ASN A 406 -26.11 25.13 4.88
N ARG A 407 -25.56 25.56 3.73
CA ARG A 407 -25.74 26.90 3.15
C ARG A 407 -25.26 28.03 4.07
N HIS A 408 -24.21 27.79 4.84
CA HIS A 408 -23.55 28.82 5.65
C HIS A 408 -22.71 29.73 4.73
N GLU A 409 -22.65 31.02 5.02
CA GLU A 409 -21.83 31.98 4.29
C GLU A 409 -20.33 31.93 4.68
N SER A 410 -20.04 31.38 5.85
CA SER A 410 -18.69 31.16 6.39
C SER A 410 -18.68 29.86 7.20
N VAL A 411 -17.49 29.27 7.35
CA VAL A 411 -17.31 28.04 8.11
C VAL A 411 -17.31 28.35 9.59
N THR A 412 -18.21 27.75 10.33
CA THR A 412 -18.41 27.97 11.77
C THR A 412 -17.64 26.94 12.60
N ARG A 413 -17.51 27.22 13.90
CA ARG A 413 -16.96 26.26 14.86
C ARG A 413 -17.71 24.92 14.84
N GLN A 414 -19.05 24.96 14.68
CA GLN A 414 -19.86 23.75 14.63
C GLN A 414 -19.54 22.89 13.40
N ASP A 415 -19.30 23.52 12.24
CA ASP A 415 -18.94 22.78 11.03
C ASP A 415 -17.61 22.00 11.19
N PHE A 416 -16.65 22.55 11.98
CA PHE A 416 -15.41 21.82 12.31
C PHE A 416 -15.66 20.65 13.26
N LEU A 417 -16.52 20.82 14.27
CA LEU A 417 -16.89 19.73 15.17
C LEU A 417 -17.59 18.59 14.41
N ASP A 418 -18.55 18.94 13.53
CA ASP A 418 -19.26 17.97 12.68
C ASP A 418 -18.31 17.31 11.67
N GLY A 419 -17.31 18.05 11.17
CA GLY A 419 -16.24 17.55 10.30
C GLY A 419 -15.36 16.54 11.02
N GLY A 420 -14.95 16.83 12.24
CA GLY A 420 -14.21 15.92 13.10
C GLY A 420 -14.96 14.62 13.36
N ASP A 421 -16.26 14.75 13.70
CA ASP A 421 -17.14 13.61 13.89
C ASP A 421 -17.22 12.71 12.65
N ARG A 422 -17.31 13.34 11.48
CA ARG A 422 -17.40 12.63 10.22
C ARG A 422 -16.12 11.90 9.86
N ILE A 423 -14.96 12.49 10.13
CA ILE A 423 -13.66 11.87 9.84
C ILE A 423 -13.43 10.67 10.76
N ILE A 424 -13.71 10.80 12.06
CA ILE A 424 -13.40 9.76 13.03
C ILE A 424 -14.51 8.71 13.09
N GLY A 425 -15.80 9.14 13.14
CA GLY A 425 -16.95 8.26 13.30
C GLY A 425 -17.63 7.83 11.99
N GLY A 426 -17.33 8.51 10.88
CA GLY A 426 -18.01 8.30 9.60
C GLY A 426 -19.32 9.08 9.47
N LEU A 427 -20.06 8.80 8.39
CA LEU A 427 -21.34 9.45 8.12
C LEU A 427 -22.40 9.07 9.14
N GLU A 428 -23.17 10.07 9.57
CA GLU A 428 -24.38 9.89 10.38
C GLU A 428 -25.42 9.06 9.63
N LYS A 429 -25.98 8.05 10.30
CA LYS A 429 -27.02 7.18 9.75
C LYS A 429 -28.42 7.69 10.14
N LYS A 430 -28.94 8.68 9.43
CA LYS A 430 -30.26 9.28 9.69
C LYS A 430 -31.45 8.33 9.57
N ASN A 431 -31.29 7.22 8.84
CA ASN A 431 -32.40 6.29 8.53
C ASN A 431 -32.33 4.98 9.31
N THR A 432 -31.51 4.86 10.35
CA THR A 432 -31.44 3.65 11.16
C THR A 432 -32.57 3.72 12.21
N ALA A 433 -33.61 2.95 12.01
CA ALA A 433 -34.68 2.77 13.02
C ALA A 433 -34.14 1.92 14.18
N ILE A 434 -33.55 2.57 15.19
CA ILE A 434 -33.17 1.90 16.44
C ILE A 434 -34.41 1.79 17.32
N LYS A 435 -34.68 0.61 17.84
CA LYS A 435 -35.78 0.42 18.80
C LYS A 435 -35.51 1.26 20.07
N PRO A 436 -36.53 1.86 20.69
CA PRO A 436 -36.33 2.66 21.90
C PRO A 436 -35.58 1.93 23.02
N SER A 437 -35.81 0.61 23.17
CA SER A 437 -35.07 -0.22 24.13
C SER A 437 -33.59 -0.36 23.82
N GLU A 438 -33.24 -0.43 22.54
CA GLU A 438 -31.84 -0.48 22.10
C GLU A 438 -31.19 0.88 22.24
N LYS A 439 -31.86 1.98 21.89
CA LYS A 439 -31.39 3.35 22.09
C LYS A 439 -31.07 3.62 23.56
N ARG A 440 -31.94 3.17 24.48
CA ARG A 440 -31.72 3.29 25.92
C ARG A 440 -30.50 2.46 26.37
N ARG A 441 -30.32 1.25 25.82
CA ARG A 441 -29.14 0.42 26.14
C ARG A 441 -27.85 1.08 25.70
N VAL A 442 -27.81 1.65 24.47
CA VAL A 442 -26.67 2.41 23.98
C VAL A 442 -26.41 3.63 24.89
N ALA A 443 -27.44 4.36 25.28
CA ALA A 443 -27.28 5.51 26.19
C ALA A 443 -26.69 5.10 27.55
N ILE A 444 -27.12 4.00 28.14
CA ILE A 444 -26.53 3.46 29.38
C ILE A 444 -25.07 3.04 29.17
N HIS A 445 -24.77 2.42 28.05
CA HIS A 445 -23.41 2.00 27.70
C HIS A 445 -22.46 3.21 27.61
N GLU A 446 -22.80 4.21 26.81
CA GLU A 446 -21.99 5.43 26.64
C GLU A 446 -21.93 6.26 27.93
N ALA A 447 -23.04 6.32 28.69
CA ALA A 447 -23.04 6.96 30.02
C ALA A 447 -22.11 6.24 31.01
N GLY A 448 -21.97 4.91 30.90
CA GLY A 448 -21.03 4.13 31.71
C GLY A 448 -19.59 4.54 31.48
N HIS A 449 -19.15 4.66 30.23
CA HIS A 449 -17.85 5.18 29.87
C HIS A 449 -17.60 6.57 30.43
N ALA A 450 -18.58 7.47 30.21
CA ALA A 450 -18.48 8.85 30.67
C ALA A 450 -18.42 8.98 32.21
N THR A 451 -19.23 8.21 32.92
CA THR A 451 -19.30 8.23 34.38
C THR A 451 -17.96 7.81 34.99
N ILE A 452 -17.38 6.69 34.52
CA ILE A 452 -16.09 6.22 35.05
C ILE A 452 -14.99 7.22 34.70
N SER A 453 -14.92 7.69 33.46
CA SER A 453 -13.92 8.68 33.05
C SER A 453 -14.00 9.96 33.87
N TRP A 454 -15.19 10.39 34.29
CA TRP A 454 -15.37 11.57 35.12
C TRP A 454 -14.91 11.36 36.57
N LEU A 455 -15.12 10.15 37.10
CA LEU A 455 -14.89 9.79 38.50
C LEU A 455 -13.51 9.17 38.79
N THR A 456 -12.69 8.93 37.75
CA THR A 456 -11.32 8.43 37.91
C THR A 456 -10.31 9.53 37.65
N GLU A 457 -9.21 9.52 38.41
CA GLU A 457 -8.20 10.57 38.42
C GLU A 457 -7.48 10.69 37.07
N HIS A 458 -6.98 9.55 36.58
CA HIS A 458 -6.07 9.50 35.44
C HIS A 458 -6.74 9.16 34.11
N ALA A 459 -8.06 8.92 34.11
CA ALA A 459 -8.77 8.73 32.85
C ALA A 459 -8.82 10.04 32.06
N ASN A 460 -8.69 9.91 30.74
CA ASN A 460 -8.70 11.07 29.84
C ASN A 460 -9.97 11.91 30.01
N PRO A 461 -9.85 13.25 30.05
CA PRO A 461 -11.00 14.13 30.12
C PRO A 461 -11.96 13.90 28.97
N LEU A 462 -13.24 13.85 29.29
CA LEU A 462 -14.30 13.66 28.31
C LEU A 462 -14.59 14.96 27.57
N LEU A 463 -14.61 14.90 26.24
CA LEU A 463 -14.96 16.01 25.38
C LEU A 463 -16.47 16.06 25.13
N LYS A 464 -17.02 14.95 24.68
CA LYS A 464 -18.46 14.75 24.44
C LYS A 464 -18.84 13.28 24.42
N VAL A 465 -20.12 13.00 24.62
CA VAL A 465 -20.71 11.68 24.46
C VAL A 465 -21.89 11.77 23.50
N THR A 466 -22.02 10.83 22.60
CA THR A 466 -23.12 10.79 21.62
C THR A 466 -23.69 9.40 21.45
N ILE A 467 -24.99 9.34 21.24
CA ILE A 467 -25.72 8.14 20.85
C ILE A 467 -26.24 8.21 19.40
N VAL A 468 -25.72 9.18 18.63
CA VAL A 468 -26.02 9.29 17.20
C VAL A 468 -25.23 8.21 16.44
N PRO A 469 -25.90 7.29 15.72
CA PRO A 469 -25.21 6.21 15.03
C PRO A 469 -24.34 6.74 13.89
N ARG A 470 -23.04 6.35 13.88
CA ARG A 470 -22.11 6.72 12.82
C ARG A 470 -21.31 5.49 12.36
N GLY A 471 -21.15 5.31 11.07
CA GLY A 471 -20.37 4.21 10.53
C GLY A 471 -20.83 2.83 11.03
N ARG A 472 -20.02 2.16 11.85
CA ARG A 472 -20.33 0.89 12.52
C ARG A 472 -20.72 1.04 13.99
N SER A 473 -20.53 2.22 14.57
CA SER A 473 -20.86 2.50 15.97
C SER A 473 -22.29 2.99 16.13
N LEU A 474 -22.94 2.59 17.23
CA LEU A 474 -24.25 3.04 17.64
C LEU A 474 -24.20 4.26 18.58
N GLY A 475 -23.03 4.50 19.19
CA GLY A 475 -22.71 5.63 20.04
C GLY A 475 -21.20 5.78 20.15
N ALA A 476 -20.73 6.84 20.80
CA ALA A 476 -19.32 7.05 21.09
C ALA A 476 -19.10 8.06 22.23
N ALA A 477 -18.18 7.74 23.13
CA ALA A 477 -17.60 8.68 24.06
C ALA A 477 -16.26 9.21 23.50
N TRP A 478 -16.13 10.53 23.44
CA TRP A 478 -14.99 11.21 22.89
C TRP A 478 -14.14 11.80 24.01
N TYR A 479 -12.87 11.47 24.00
CA TYR A 479 -11.93 11.91 25.01
C TYR A 479 -10.94 12.89 24.42
N LEU A 480 -10.39 13.74 25.27
CA LEU A 480 -9.25 14.60 24.98
C LEU A 480 -8.01 13.95 25.60
N PRO A 481 -7.27 13.11 24.84
CA PRO A 481 -6.04 12.53 25.40
C PRO A 481 -5.07 13.66 25.73
N GLU A 482 -4.52 13.61 26.93
CA GLU A 482 -3.38 14.46 27.27
C GLU A 482 -2.15 13.98 26.50
N GLU A 483 -1.41 14.93 25.93
CA GLU A 483 -0.14 14.62 25.24
C GLU A 483 0.90 14.25 26.28
N ARG A 484 1.12 12.97 26.46
CA ARG A 484 2.05 12.40 27.45
C ARG A 484 3.10 11.56 26.75
N GLN A 485 4.36 11.76 27.10
CA GLN A 485 5.47 10.94 26.63
C GLN A 485 5.62 9.64 27.48
N LEU A 486 5.20 9.67 28.75
CA LEU A 486 5.26 8.55 29.66
C LEU A 486 3.86 8.29 30.26
N THR A 487 3.51 7.01 30.36
CA THR A 487 2.24 6.58 30.96
C THR A 487 2.52 5.70 32.17
N THR A 488 1.92 6.02 33.32
CA THR A 488 2.07 5.23 34.54
C THR A 488 1.13 4.03 34.57
N THR A 489 1.36 3.12 35.50
CA THR A 489 0.49 1.94 35.70
C THR A 489 -0.93 2.36 36.06
N GLU A 490 -1.07 3.33 36.98
CA GLU A 490 -2.36 3.85 37.44
C GLU A 490 -3.17 4.45 36.28
N GLN A 491 -2.50 5.19 35.39
CA GLN A 491 -3.12 5.74 34.17
C GLN A 491 -3.65 4.67 33.25
N LEU A 492 -2.86 3.61 32.98
CA LEU A 492 -3.30 2.49 32.17
C LEU A 492 -4.49 1.75 32.79
N LEU A 493 -4.49 1.59 34.12
CA LEU A 493 -5.58 0.95 34.84
C LEU A 493 -6.86 1.77 34.83
N ASP A 494 -6.78 3.10 35.01
CA ASP A 494 -7.94 3.99 34.94
C ASP A 494 -8.54 4.04 33.53
N GLU A 495 -7.69 4.07 32.50
CA GLU A 495 -8.15 3.98 31.12
C GLU A 495 -8.81 2.63 30.79
N MET A 496 -8.29 1.51 31.34
CA MET A 496 -8.93 0.20 31.20
C MET A 496 -10.29 0.16 31.90
N CYS A 497 -10.36 0.71 33.12
CA CYS A 497 -11.59 0.80 33.88
C CYS A 497 -12.65 1.63 33.12
N ALA A 498 -12.28 2.79 32.59
CA ALA A 498 -13.16 3.65 31.79
C ALA A 498 -13.63 2.95 30.48
N THR A 499 -12.71 2.22 29.82
CA THR A 499 -13.04 1.44 28.61
C THR A 499 -14.00 0.28 28.91
N LEU A 500 -13.98 -0.31 30.08
CA LEU A 500 -14.93 -1.35 30.51
C LEU A 500 -16.25 -0.77 31.01
N GLY A 501 -16.34 0.55 31.17
CA GLY A 501 -17.48 1.26 31.73
C GLY A 501 -18.80 0.97 31.05
N GLY A 502 -18.84 0.91 29.71
CA GLY A 502 -20.05 0.62 28.95
C GLY A 502 -20.63 -0.77 29.28
N ARG A 503 -19.78 -1.81 29.26
CA ARG A 503 -20.16 -3.17 29.63
C ARG A 503 -20.60 -3.29 31.10
N ALA A 504 -19.88 -2.62 32.00
CA ALA A 504 -20.20 -2.61 33.42
C ALA A 504 -21.54 -1.90 33.70
N ALA A 505 -21.84 -0.81 32.98
CA ALA A 505 -23.11 -0.10 33.08
C ALA A 505 -24.30 -0.97 32.65
N GLU A 506 -24.16 -1.71 31.55
CA GLU A 506 -25.18 -2.68 31.15
C GLU A 506 -25.43 -3.74 32.24
N GLN A 507 -24.37 -4.25 32.88
CA GLN A 507 -24.47 -5.21 33.96
C GLN A 507 -25.18 -4.63 35.19
N VAL A 508 -24.85 -3.40 35.60
CA VAL A 508 -25.40 -2.75 36.80
C VAL A 508 -26.89 -2.39 36.61
N VAL A 509 -27.27 -1.96 35.41
CA VAL A 509 -28.66 -1.50 35.15
C VAL A 509 -29.58 -2.64 34.74
N TYR A 510 -29.12 -3.52 33.86
CA TYR A 510 -29.95 -4.57 33.25
C TYR A 510 -29.69 -5.97 33.80
N ASN A 511 -28.67 -6.15 34.62
CA ASN A 511 -28.16 -7.45 35.04
C ASN A 511 -27.92 -8.44 33.89
N ASN A 512 -27.66 -7.90 32.70
CA ASN A 512 -27.26 -8.64 31.52
C ASN A 512 -26.38 -7.74 30.62
N ILE A 513 -25.58 -8.37 29.81
CA ILE A 513 -24.61 -7.73 28.92
C ILE A 513 -24.96 -7.99 27.45
N SER A 514 -24.54 -7.07 26.58
CA SER A 514 -24.74 -7.18 25.13
C SER A 514 -23.43 -7.42 24.38
N THR A 515 -23.54 -7.59 23.07
CA THR A 515 -22.39 -7.69 22.15
C THR A 515 -21.78 -6.32 21.82
N GLY A 516 -22.34 -5.21 22.30
CA GLY A 516 -21.93 -3.85 21.97
C GLY A 516 -20.48 -3.53 22.36
N ALA A 517 -19.99 -4.14 23.43
CA ALA A 517 -18.65 -3.92 24.00
C ALA A 517 -17.49 -4.63 23.25
N LEU A 518 -17.70 -5.14 22.01
CA LEU A 518 -16.64 -5.89 21.30
C LEU A 518 -15.36 -5.06 21.12
N SER A 519 -15.49 -3.82 20.66
CA SER A 519 -14.37 -2.92 20.44
C SER A 519 -13.63 -2.58 21.75
N ASP A 520 -14.37 -2.42 22.84
CA ASP A 520 -13.81 -2.06 24.13
C ASP A 520 -13.05 -3.24 24.73
N LEU A 521 -13.59 -4.45 24.61
CA LEU A 521 -12.91 -5.67 25.02
C LEU A 521 -11.62 -5.89 24.22
N GLU A 522 -11.61 -5.60 22.93
CA GLU A 522 -10.41 -5.68 22.11
C GLU A 522 -9.33 -4.70 22.59
N LYS A 523 -9.70 -3.44 22.84
CA LYS A 523 -8.79 -2.41 23.36
C LYS A 523 -8.20 -2.79 24.70
N VAL A 524 -9.06 -3.21 25.64
CA VAL A 524 -8.64 -3.59 26.98
C VAL A 524 -7.73 -4.82 26.96
N THR A 525 -8.04 -5.83 26.13
CA THR A 525 -7.21 -7.02 25.98
C THR A 525 -5.82 -6.67 25.47
N LYS A 526 -5.73 -5.85 24.39
CA LYS A 526 -4.43 -5.39 23.85
C LYS A 526 -3.62 -4.61 24.89
N ARG A 527 -4.28 -3.74 25.67
CA ARG A 527 -3.62 -2.94 26.71
C ARG A 527 -3.13 -3.83 27.86
N ALA A 528 -3.95 -4.76 28.36
CA ALA A 528 -3.56 -5.70 29.38
C ALA A 528 -2.39 -6.60 28.92
N GLN A 529 -2.43 -7.07 27.68
CA GLN A 529 -1.35 -7.82 27.07
C GLN A 529 -0.06 -6.99 27.02
N ALA A 530 -0.13 -5.73 26.60
CA ALA A 530 1.04 -4.86 26.56
C ALA A 530 1.63 -4.62 27.95
N MET A 531 0.78 -4.39 28.97
CA MET A 531 1.24 -4.22 30.37
C MET A 531 2.00 -5.45 30.87
N VAL A 532 1.51 -6.66 30.57
CA VAL A 532 2.07 -7.92 31.06
C VAL A 532 3.29 -8.36 30.26
N THR A 533 3.29 -8.17 28.93
CA THR A 533 4.32 -8.77 28.05
C THR A 533 5.31 -7.78 27.46
N ILE A 534 4.98 -6.49 27.41
CA ILE A 534 5.82 -5.46 26.75
C ILE A 534 6.46 -4.54 27.78
N TYR A 535 5.65 -3.97 28.67
CA TYR A 535 6.11 -2.89 29.57
C TYR A 535 6.72 -3.40 30.89
N GLY A 536 6.59 -4.72 31.19
CA GLY A 536 7.08 -5.28 32.47
C GLY A 536 6.34 -4.75 33.70
N LEU A 537 5.05 -4.39 33.55
CA LEU A 537 4.21 -3.81 34.63
C LEU A 537 3.39 -4.87 35.35
N ASN A 538 3.92 -6.09 35.49
CA ASN A 538 3.27 -7.17 36.21
C ASN A 538 4.25 -7.88 37.18
N ASP A 539 3.86 -8.03 38.46
CA ASP A 539 4.73 -8.55 39.51
C ASP A 539 5.17 -10.01 39.27
N LYS A 540 4.31 -10.85 38.66
CA LYS A 540 4.63 -12.27 38.42
C LYS A 540 5.56 -12.50 37.23
N ILE A 541 5.44 -11.69 36.19
CA ILE A 541 6.32 -11.74 35.02
C ILE A 541 7.61 -10.97 35.32
N GLY A 542 7.52 -9.90 36.14
CA GLY A 542 8.64 -9.07 36.55
C GLY A 542 9.12 -8.15 35.43
N ASN A 543 10.37 -7.70 35.53
CA ASN A 543 10.99 -6.72 34.62
C ASN A 543 11.48 -7.38 33.33
N ILE A 544 10.61 -8.16 32.68
CA ILE A 544 10.90 -8.84 31.42
C ILE A 544 10.02 -8.28 30.32
N SER A 545 10.62 -7.93 29.18
CA SER A 545 9.90 -7.57 27.96
C SER A 545 10.05 -8.68 26.92
N TYR A 546 8.93 -9.15 26.40
CA TYR A 546 8.86 -10.08 25.26
C TYR A 546 8.65 -9.34 23.93
N TYR A 547 8.84 -8.02 23.96
CA TYR A 547 8.75 -7.20 22.74
C TYR A 547 10.02 -7.34 21.91
N ASP A 548 9.85 -7.66 20.64
CA ASP A 548 10.93 -7.70 19.65
C ASP A 548 10.88 -6.45 18.78
N SER A 549 11.73 -5.49 19.10
CA SER A 549 11.86 -4.24 18.32
C SER A 549 12.43 -4.45 16.90
N SER A 550 12.99 -5.65 16.62
CA SER A 550 13.54 -5.97 15.30
C SER A 550 12.48 -6.37 14.26
N GLY A 551 11.22 -6.54 14.66
CA GLY A 551 10.11 -6.97 13.79
C GLY A 551 10.26 -8.39 13.22
N GLN A 552 11.28 -9.15 13.65
CA GLN A 552 11.52 -10.51 13.14
C GLN A 552 10.59 -11.55 13.76
N SER A 553 9.96 -11.24 14.88
CA SER A 553 9.06 -12.16 15.58
C SER A 553 7.75 -12.41 14.84
N GLU A 554 7.29 -11.52 13.97
CA GLU A 554 6.09 -11.73 13.14
C GLU A 554 6.22 -12.95 12.20
N TYR A 555 7.45 -13.41 11.92
CA TYR A 555 7.74 -14.56 11.07
C TYR A 555 8.14 -15.83 11.83
N ASN A 556 8.32 -15.75 13.13
CA ASN A 556 8.54 -16.91 13.99
C ASN A 556 7.20 -17.40 14.51
N PHE A 557 6.77 -18.59 14.06
CA PHE A 557 5.56 -19.27 14.53
C PHE A 557 5.67 -19.73 16.01
N GLY A 558 6.76 -19.43 16.71
CA GLY A 558 7.00 -19.78 18.11
C GLY A 558 6.88 -18.57 19.04
N LYS A 559 6.16 -18.73 20.14
CA LYS A 559 6.14 -17.74 21.22
C LYS A 559 7.55 -17.61 21.82
N PRO A 560 8.03 -16.37 22.18
CA PRO A 560 9.37 -16.16 22.73
C PRO A 560 9.50 -16.64 24.20
N TYR A 561 8.56 -17.43 24.69
CA TYR A 561 8.49 -17.92 26.06
C TYR A 561 7.91 -19.33 26.12
N SER A 562 8.18 -20.01 27.28
CA SER A 562 7.71 -21.38 27.51
C SER A 562 6.19 -21.47 27.67
N GLU A 563 5.61 -22.66 27.52
CA GLU A 563 4.17 -22.89 27.73
C GLU A 563 3.75 -22.57 29.19
N HIS A 564 4.63 -22.77 30.17
CA HIS A 564 4.37 -22.39 31.57
C HIS A 564 4.23 -20.87 31.69
N THR A 565 5.13 -20.11 31.06
CA THR A 565 5.07 -18.65 31.06
C THR A 565 3.85 -18.16 30.27
N ALA A 566 3.50 -18.80 29.14
CA ALA A 566 2.28 -18.48 28.37
C ALA A 566 1.03 -18.59 29.27
N LYS A 567 0.91 -19.69 30.04
CA LYS A 567 -0.21 -19.88 30.97
C LYS A 567 -0.25 -18.77 32.03
N THR A 568 0.90 -18.42 32.61
CA THR A 568 0.97 -17.33 33.59
C THR A 568 0.57 -15.97 32.99
N ILE A 569 1.00 -15.69 31.76
CA ILE A 569 0.60 -14.47 31.04
C ILE A 569 -0.91 -14.43 30.83
N ASP A 570 -1.52 -15.54 30.38
CA ASP A 570 -2.97 -15.62 30.15
C ASP A 570 -3.76 -15.42 31.45
N GLU A 571 -3.30 -16.03 32.57
CA GLU A 571 -3.90 -15.88 33.90
C GLU A 571 -3.82 -14.42 34.38
N GLU A 572 -2.66 -13.77 34.24
CA GLU A 572 -2.46 -12.40 34.71
C GLU A 572 -3.21 -11.38 33.86
N ILE A 573 -3.29 -11.57 32.52
CA ILE A 573 -4.13 -10.74 31.63
C ILE A 573 -5.60 -10.87 32.08
N SER A 574 -6.11 -12.08 32.25
CA SER A 574 -7.49 -12.32 32.66
C SER A 574 -7.80 -11.68 34.00
N LYS A 575 -6.91 -11.86 34.99
CA LYS A 575 -7.03 -11.27 36.32
C LYS A 575 -7.01 -9.74 36.30
N LEU A 576 -6.13 -9.15 35.50
CA LEU A 576 -6.02 -7.70 35.37
C LEU A 576 -7.31 -7.10 34.81
N ILE A 577 -7.86 -7.69 33.75
CA ILE A 577 -9.11 -7.25 33.11
C ILE A 577 -10.27 -7.42 34.12
N GLU A 578 -10.38 -8.55 34.76
CA GLU A 578 -11.45 -8.82 35.75
C GLU A 578 -11.40 -7.84 36.92
N ASN A 579 -10.22 -7.54 37.44
CA ASN A 579 -10.06 -6.57 38.54
C ASN A 579 -10.57 -5.18 38.13
N GLN A 580 -10.26 -4.72 36.90
CA GLN A 580 -10.75 -3.43 36.41
C GLN A 580 -12.25 -3.46 36.10
N TYR A 581 -12.77 -4.60 35.66
CA TYR A 581 -14.21 -4.76 35.44
C TYR A 581 -15.00 -4.70 36.77
N GLN A 582 -14.54 -5.36 37.80
CA GLN A 582 -15.15 -5.32 39.15
C GLN A 582 -15.01 -3.90 39.75
N ARG A 583 -13.90 -3.22 39.53
CA ARG A 583 -13.73 -1.81 39.92
C ARG A 583 -14.75 -0.91 39.21
N ALA A 584 -14.97 -1.10 37.92
CA ALA A 584 -15.96 -0.37 37.15
C ALA A 584 -17.41 -0.61 37.66
N ILE A 585 -17.77 -1.87 37.91
CA ILE A 585 -19.07 -2.23 38.50
C ILE A 585 -19.28 -1.54 39.85
N ARG A 586 -18.29 -1.52 40.72
CA ARG A 586 -18.40 -0.86 42.03
C ARG A 586 -18.62 0.64 41.89
N ILE A 587 -17.81 1.34 41.08
CA ILE A 587 -17.93 2.79 40.86
C ILE A 587 -19.34 3.13 40.30
N LEU A 588 -19.81 2.35 39.33
CA LEU A 588 -21.13 2.58 38.75
C LEU A 588 -22.29 2.24 39.67
N THR A 589 -22.13 1.23 40.52
CA THR A 589 -23.16 0.86 41.53
C THR A 589 -23.31 1.96 42.57
N GLU A 590 -22.21 2.54 43.04
CA GLU A 590 -22.20 3.66 43.98
C GLU A 590 -22.80 4.94 43.39
N ASN A 591 -22.75 5.10 42.05
CA ASN A 591 -23.23 6.27 41.35
C ASN A 591 -24.40 5.96 40.38
N LYS A 592 -25.19 4.94 40.66
CA LYS A 592 -26.21 4.42 39.76
C LYS A 592 -27.25 5.47 39.36
N GLU A 593 -27.71 6.29 40.31
CA GLU A 593 -28.69 7.35 40.05
C GLU A 593 -28.18 8.40 39.07
N LYS A 594 -26.88 8.78 39.21
CA LYS A 594 -26.23 9.73 38.31
C LYS A 594 -25.97 9.14 36.93
N LEU A 595 -25.65 7.84 36.85
CA LEU A 595 -25.51 7.10 35.60
C LEU A 595 -26.82 7.08 34.81
N GLU A 596 -27.92 6.77 35.48
CA GLU A 596 -29.28 6.76 34.86
C GLU A 596 -29.72 8.17 34.42
N ALA A 597 -29.46 9.19 35.23
CA ALA A 597 -29.74 10.58 34.89
C ALA A 597 -28.93 11.05 33.65
N LEU A 598 -27.67 10.62 33.56
CA LEU A 598 -26.82 10.91 32.40
C LEU A 598 -27.33 10.23 31.13
N ALA A 599 -27.74 8.97 31.26
CA ALA A 599 -28.34 8.22 30.14
C ALA A 599 -29.68 8.82 29.67
N ASP A 600 -30.51 9.28 30.58
CA ASP A 600 -31.78 9.94 30.23
C ASP A 600 -31.52 11.28 29.52
N LYS A 601 -30.54 12.05 29.99
CA LYS A 601 -30.09 13.28 29.32
C LYS A 601 -29.51 13.02 27.93
N LEU A 602 -28.79 11.89 27.76
CA LEU A 602 -28.30 11.42 26.45
C LEU A 602 -29.42 11.05 25.49
N ILE A 603 -30.50 10.44 25.99
CA ILE A 603 -31.67 10.11 25.16
C ILE A 603 -32.37 11.38 24.68
N GLU A 604 -32.45 12.41 25.53
CA GLU A 604 -33.11 13.68 25.23
C GLU A 604 -32.27 14.53 24.24
N LYS A 605 -30.99 14.72 24.53
CA LYS A 605 -30.10 15.63 23.76
C LYS A 605 -29.36 14.95 22.63
N GLU A 606 -29.24 13.61 22.61
CA GLU A 606 -28.47 12.77 21.72
C GLU A 606 -26.94 13.01 21.74
N VAL A 607 -26.52 14.21 22.11
CA VAL A 607 -25.12 14.62 22.33
C VAL A 607 -25.04 15.44 23.61
N ILE A 608 -24.09 15.09 24.47
CA ILE A 608 -23.80 15.83 25.71
C ILE A 608 -22.33 16.26 25.74
N PHE A 609 -22.05 17.35 26.42
CA PHE A 609 -20.73 17.93 26.56
C PHE A 609 -20.29 17.97 28.03
N LYS A 610 -19.10 18.49 28.28
CA LYS A 610 -18.50 18.60 29.61
C LYS A 610 -19.44 19.32 30.60
N GLU A 611 -20.09 20.37 30.17
CA GLU A 611 -21.00 21.19 30.99
C GLU A 611 -22.19 20.38 31.53
N ASP A 612 -22.70 19.45 30.74
CA ASP A 612 -23.79 18.56 31.14
C ASP A 612 -23.35 17.55 32.21
N LEU A 613 -22.08 17.12 32.16
CA LEU A 613 -21.50 16.24 33.18
C LEU A 613 -21.24 17.03 34.48
N GLU A 614 -20.77 18.25 34.40
CA GLU A 614 -20.59 19.12 35.58
C GLU A 614 -21.92 19.37 36.32
N GLU A 615 -23.02 19.48 35.59
CA GLU A 615 -24.36 19.64 36.17
C GLU A 615 -24.77 18.40 36.99
N ILE A 616 -24.46 17.18 36.51
CA ILE A 616 -24.88 15.92 37.14
C ILE A 616 -23.88 15.48 38.24
N PHE A 617 -22.59 15.56 37.97
CA PHE A 617 -21.55 15.01 38.84
C PHE A 617 -20.88 16.06 39.73
N GLY A 618 -21.01 17.36 39.37
CA GLY A 618 -20.19 18.45 39.90
C GLY A 618 -18.87 18.59 39.14
N LYS A 619 -18.09 19.60 39.49
CA LYS A 619 -16.74 19.79 38.89
C LYS A 619 -15.88 18.56 39.09
N ARG A 620 -15.11 18.20 38.09
CA ARG A 620 -14.16 17.08 38.17
C ARG A 620 -13.10 17.38 39.23
N ALA A 621 -12.88 16.45 40.17
CA ALA A 621 -12.02 16.65 41.33
C ALA A 621 -10.54 16.80 40.97
N TRP A 622 -10.11 16.30 39.80
CA TRP A 622 -8.71 16.22 39.37
C TRP A 622 -8.46 16.98 38.06
N GLU A 623 -9.17 18.07 37.79
CA GLU A 623 -8.76 18.95 36.70
C GLU A 623 -7.44 19.62 37.10
N PRO A 624 -6.39 19.55 36.23
CA PRO A 624 -5.22 20.37 36.43
C PRO A 624 -5.68 21.82 36.47
N GLU A 625 -5.36 22.55 37.54
CA GLU A 625 -5.51 24.01 37.55
C GLU A 625 -4.82 24.51 36.28
N VAL A 626 -5.60 25.01 35.32
CA VAL A 626 -5.04 25.75 34.21
C VAL A 626 -4.29 26.88 34.84
N ALA A 627 -2.96 26.78 34.83
CA ALA A 627 -2.12 27.90 35.27
C ALA A 627 -2.57 29.10 34.41
N GLU A 628 -3.38 29.96 35.00
CA GLU A 628 -3.66 31.26 34.45
C GLU A 628 -2.29 31.88 34.27
N THR A 629 -1.81 31.88 33.05
CA THR A 629 -0.68 32.69 32.62
C THR A 629 -1.14 34.11 32.88
N SER A 630 -0.92 34.55 34.14
CA SER A 630 -1.06 35.91 34.56
C SER A 630 -0.37 36.75 33.50
N LYS A 631 -1.15 37.63 32.85
CA LYS A 631 -0.69 38.81 32.14
C LYS A 631 0.23 39.56 33.12
N LYS A 632 1.52 39.27 33.09
CA LYS A 632 2.51 40.22 33.56
C LYS A 632 2.53 41.31 32.53
N GLU A 633 1.88 42.42 32.93
CA GLU A 633 2.06 43.70 32.31
C GLU A 633 3.54 43.92 32.03
N GLU A 634 3.86 44.20 30.78
CA GLU A 634 5.13 44.79 30.38
C GLU A 634 5.27 46.15 31.10
N GLN A 635 5.90 46.14 32.26
CA GLN A 635 6.52 47.37 32.79
C GLN A 635 7.89 47.51 32.13
N ASN A 636 7.99 48.49 31.24
CA ASN A 636 9.22 48.99 30.65
C ASN A 636 10.32 49.12 31.72
N PRO A 637 11.49 48.50 31.58
CA PRO A 637 12.65 48.91 32.37
C PRO A 637 13.29 50.13 31.73
N THR A 638 13.29 51.23 32.49
CA THR A 638 14.13 52.41 32.29
C THR A 638 15.61 51.99 32.22
N PRO A 639 16.45 52.64 31.38
CA PRO A 639 17.86 52.27 31.29
C PRO A 639 18.62 52.70 32.54
N ALA A 640 19.23 51.74 33.25
CA ALA A 640 20.17 52.02 34.33
C ALA A 640 21.61 52.04 33.80
N GLU A 641 22.30 53.07 34.20
CA GLU A 641 23.68 53.43 33.93
C GLU A 641 24.69 52.31 34.27
N ASN A 642 25.74 52.27 33.47
CA ASN A 642 26.99 51.51 33.67
C ASN A 642 27.63 51.79 35.02
N SER A 643 27.85 50.77 35.83
CA SER A 643 28.96 50.73 36.78
C SER A 643 29.48 49.28 36.88
N ALA A 644 30.73 49.10 36.43
CA ALA A 644 31.48 47.88 36.54
C ALA A 644 31.87 47.61 38.01
N PRO A 645 31.83 46.35 38.47
CA PRO A 645 32.42 45.99 39.76
C PRO A 645 33.93 45.69 39.59
N PRO A 646 34.74 45.91 40.66
CA PRO A 646 36.20 45.83 40.60
C PRO A 646 36.70 44.37 40.58
N VAL A 647 37.80 44.21 39.85
CA VAL A 647 38.62 43.00 39.76
C VAL A 647 39.23 42.70 41.14
N THR A 648 38.99 41.55 41.69
CA THR A 648 39.76 40.97 42.81
C THR A 648 40.70 39.90 42.31
N ASP A 649 41.99 40.10 42.67
CA ASP A 649 43.14 39.23 42.38
C ASP A 649 42.93 37.79 42.84
N ILE A 650 43.32 36.88 41.99
CA ILE A 650 43.47 35.44 42.31
C ILE A 650 44.97 35.16 42.49
N PRO A 651 45.43 34.54 43.57
CA PRO A 651 46.84 34.25 43.79
C PRO A 651 47.33 33.09 42.88
N GLU A 652 48.57 33.26 42.40
CA GLU A 652 49.36 32.24 41.72
C GLU A 652 49.57 31.01 42.60
N GLU A 653 49.26 29.83 42.12
CA GLU A 653 49.70 28.55 42.69
C GLU A 653 50.80 27.94 41.83
N GLU A 654 51.84 27.53 42.53
CA GLU A 654 53.13 27.06 42.13
C GLU A 654 53.09 25.78 41.24
N LYS A 655 54.04 25.72 40.30
CA LYS A 655 54.43 24.52 39.58
C LYS A 655 55.25 23.60 40.48
N PRO A 656 55.02 22.28 40.48
CA PRO A 656 56.05 21.32 40.92
C PRO A 656 56.85 20.82 39.73
N SER A 657 58.16 20.77 39.98
CA SER A 657 59.29 20.35 39.17
C SER A 657 59.27 18.87 38.74
N GLU A 658 59.85 18.64 37.59
CA GLU A 658 60.36 17.33 37.14
C GLU A 658 61.28 16.68 38.16
N ASN A 659 61.14 15.34 38.32
CA ASN A 659 62.28 14.42 38.32
C ASN A 659 61.88 12.94 38.20
N ASN A 660 62.42 12.32 37.15
CA ASN A 660 63.02 11.00 37.07
C ASN A 660 62.53 9.85 37.98
N GLU A 661 62.19 8.73 37.44
CA GLU A 661 63.05 7.60 37.17
C GLU A 661 62.30 6.35 36.63
N LEU A 662 62.90 5.78 35.64
CA LEU A 662 62.78 4.45 35.10
C LEU A 662 62.62 3.35 36.19
N LYS A 663 61.76 2.33 35.93
CA LYS A 663 62.21 0.92 35.86
C LYS A 663 61.09 -0.05 35.45
N ASP A 664 61.44 -0.81 34.47
CA ASP A 664 61.05 -2.15 34.06
C ASP A 664 60.28 -3.01 35.07
N SER A 665 59.27 -3.73 34.59
CA SER A 665 59.35 -5.23 34.51
C SER A 665 58.05 -5.84 33.96
N GLN A 666 58.25 -6.64 32.98
CA GLN A 666 57.50 -7.79 32.50
C GLN A 666 56.67 -8.54 33.56
N SER A 667 55.42 -8.86 33.24
CA SER A 667 54.87 -10.22 33.21
C SER A 667 53.60 -10.25 32.41
#